data_2b1d80fc5d2c26ed92e11c7cb845be70
#
_entry.id   2b1d80fc5d2c26ed92e11c7cb845be70
#
_cell.length_a   1.000
_cell.length_b   1.000
_cell.length_c   1.000
_cell.angle_alpha   90.00
_cell.angle_beta   90.00
_cell.angle_gamma   90.00
#
_symmetry.space_group_name_H-M   'P 1'
#
loop_
_entity.id
_entity.type
_entity.pdbx_description
1 polymer ?
#
loop_
_entity_poly.entity_id
_entity_poly.type
_entity_poly.pdbx_seq_one_letter_code
_entity_poly.pdbx_strand_id
1 'polypeptide(L)'
;MDFEEAKAWYDGYGLITHKQDRDICYSMYSPKSVVEAMLRHKFGTYWNQTETYEALKVYIQMNMDGLKDAIVGMLAGESIRINTGTFSNDMTTFATRDDILTLLVHLGYLTYDGILESVSIPNKEVSKEYVNAISTMDWKDEFERNIIKERGEGHMKSLLILGAGGFGQMVKETAIQLGYEEIVFLDDAAFGKDVVGKCCDYTAKYGEYKMAVAAFGNNHTRLFWTDKLLEAGYDVPSIVHPSAIVSPSAVLGPGCFIMQRAVVNTHTHVDRAALVNSGAVVDHDSLVCAGAHVGLGSVVKANCTIEQEKKVEAGEVIFSTRRKIEGVDSRALEDALYAFGFGPQCSYVKPFGEGHINETYAVYMPMEDGTEKPLYVLQRININVFKEPGKVMENIFGVTEFLRDVIRREGGDPDRETLAYIKTKSGETYFEDDEGQPWRCANFIANSVCYQMVERPEQFYQSARSFGHFLKQLGEYPAESLYETIPNFHDTVKRFEAFAQAVERDVKNRARLCRSEIEFALAREKDCGALMSRMEAGVLPLRVTHNDTKLNNILFDAESGKGLCIIDLDTIMPGLAANDFGDSIRFGASTAEEDERDLDKVHFDINLYELYVKGYLEMARDVLTPEELESLPWGARLMTFECGIRFLMDFLQGDTYFKTAYPEHNLVRARTQFRLVQEMEDQFDEMCRIVREC
;
A
#
# COMPACT_ATOMS: atom_id res chain seq x y z
N MET A 1 -22.81 11.09 -9.56
CA MET A 1 -22.03 12.35 -9.39
C MET A 1 -22.93 13.48 -9.83
N ASP A 2 -22.95 14.56 -9.09
CA ASP A 2 -23.76 15.75 -9.39
C ASP A 2 -23.12 16.54 -10.53
N PHE A 3 -23.92 17.02 -11.49
CA PHE A 3 -23.43 17.73 -12.67
C PHE A 3 -22.91 19.14 -12.34
N GLU A 4 -23.60 19.86 -11.45
CA GLU A 4 -23.18 21.20 -11.06
C GLU A 4 -21.91 21.18 -10.23
N GLU A 5 -21.73 20.13 -9.43
CA GLU A 5 -20.48 19.91 -8.70
C GLU A 5 -19.32 19.53 -9.65
N ALA A 6 -19.57 18.68 -10.65
CA ALA A 6 -18.57 18.36 -11.70
C ALA A 6 -18.15 19.61 -12.47
N LYS A 7 -19.10 20.49 -12.78
CA LYS A 7 -18.85 21.78 -13.42
C LYS A 7 -17.95 22.67 -12.58
N ALA A 8 -18.26 22.81 -11.28
CA ALA A 8 -17.45 23.61 -10.37
C ALA A 8 -16.00 23.09 -10.20
N TRP A 9 -15.79 21.79 -10.37
CA TRP A 9 -14.46 21.17 -10.23
C TRP A 9 -13.61 21.25 -11.50
N TYR A 10 -14.20 21.09 -12.70
CA TYR A 10 -13.44 20.76 -13.91
C TYR A 10 -13.73 21.64 -15.13
N ASP A 11 -14.73 22.53 -15.07
CA ASP A 11 -15.05 23.50 -16.12
C ASP A 11 -14.23 24.80 -15.93
N GLY A 12 -14.35 25.74 -16.85
CA GLY A 12 -13.82 27.09 -16.71
C GLY A 12 -12.79 27.51 -17.76
N TYR A 13 -12.48 26.65 -18.73
CA TYR A 13 -11.68 27.06 -19.88
C TYR A 13 -12.57 27.55 -21.01
N GLY A 14 -12.39 28.80 -21.44
CA GLY A 14 -13.16 29.38 -22.54
C GLY A 14 -12.50 29.15 -23.92
N LEU A 15 -13.26 28.60 -24.88
CA LEU A 15 -12.86 28.58 -26.27
C LEU A 15 -13.77 29.49 -27.08
N ILE A 16 -13.23 30.55 -27.69
CA ILE A 16 -13.95 31.45 -28.56
C ILE A 16 -13.70 31.08 -30.01
N THR A 17 -14.74 30.75 -30.76
CA THR A 17 -14.66 30.52 -32.20
C THR A 17 -15.36 31.61 -32.98
N HIS A 18 -14.67 32.25 -33.90
CA HIS A 18 -15.27 33.26 -34.81
C HIS A 18 -15.92 32.54 -35.99
N LYS A 19 -17.26 32.54 -36.06
CA LYS A 19 -18.01 32.06 -37.23
C LYS A 19 -18.84 33.25 -37.78
N GLN A 20 -18.53 33.64 -39.03
CA GLN A 20 -19.28 34.55 -39.89
C GLN A 20 -20.35 35.42 -39.16
N ASP A 21 -19.97 36.47 -38.45
CA ASP A 21 -20.80 37.44 -37.71
C ASP A 21 -21.21 37.14 -36.27
N ARG A 22 -20.72 36.07 -35.63
CA ARG A 22 -20.95 35.86 -34.20
C ARG A 22 -19.77 35.12 -33.54
N ASP A 23 -19.35 35.63 -32.41
CA ASP A 23 -18.43 34.93 -31.51
C ASP A 23 -19.21 33.91 -30.71
N ILE A 24 -18.82 32.63 -30.80
CA ILE A 24 -19.40 31.55 -30.01
C ILE A 24 -18.37 31.17 -28.95
N CYS A 25 -18.72 31.36 -27.70
CA CYS A 25 -17.92 30.92 -26.55
C CYS A 25 -18.36 29.54 -26.10
N TYR A 26 -17.41 28.59 -26.05
CA TYR A 26 -17.63 27.25 -25.52
C TYR A 26 -16.92 27.14 -24.18
N SER A 27 -17.59 26.53 -23.19
CA SER A 27 -16.98 26.16 -21.92
C SER A 27 -16.36 24.78 -22.07
N MET A 28 -15.08 24.64 -21.70
CA MET A 28 -14.29 23.42 -21.87
C MET A 28 -13.93 22.83 -20.51
N TYR A 29 -14.07 21.51 -20.41
CA TYR A 29 -13.68 20.73 -19.24
C TYR A 29 -12.28 20.14 -19.40
N SER A 30 -11.59 19.89 -18.28
CA SER A 30 -10.38 19.05 -18.26
C SER A 30 -10.79 17.59 -18.54
N PRO A 31 -10.54 17.02 -19.74
CA PRO A 31 -11.05 15.69 -20.08
C PRO A 31 -10.52 14.58 -19.18
N LYS A 32 -9.23 14.64 -18.82
CA LYS A 32 -8.58 13.65 -17.98
C LYS A 32 -9.17 13.65 -16.56
N SER A 33 -9.31 14.84 -15.97
CA SER A 33 -9.83 14.97 -14.61
C SER A 33 -11.28 14.54 -14.50
N VAL A 34 -12.12 14.84 -15.53
CA VAL A 34 -13.50 14.36 -15.56
C VAL A 34 -13.57 12.83 -15.65
N VAL A 35 -12.77 12.21 -16.52
CA VAL A 35 -12.73 10.74 -16.68
C VAL A 35 -12.28 10.08 -15.38
N GLU A 36 -11.21 10.54 -14.76
CA GLU A 36 -10.71 10.01 -13.49
C GLU A 36 -11.71 10.15 -12.36
N ALA A 37 -12.39 11.31 -12.26
CA ALA A 37 -13.44 11.51 -11.27
C ALA A 37 -14.62 10.56 -11.46
N MET A 38 -15.01 10.30 -12.71
CA MET A 38 -16.08 9.35 -13.04
C MET A 38 -15.69 7.90 -12.70
N LEU A 39 -14.47 7.51 -13.01
CA LEU A 39 -13.96 6.15 -12.72
C LEU A 39 -13.86 5.89 -11.21
N ARG A 40 -13.45 6.90 -10.43
CA ARG A 40 -13.28 6.79 -8.98
C ARG A 40 -14.51 7.15 -8.18
N HIS A 41 -15.59 7.58 -8.82
CA HIS A 41 -16.81 8.08 -8.19
C HIS A 41 -16.56 9.16 -7.10
N LYS A 42 -15.50 9.97 -7.26
CA LYS A 42 -15.07 10.98 -6.29
C LYS A 42 -14.55 12.23 -7.00
N PHE A 43 -14.95 13.40 -6.55
CA PHE A 43 -14.34 14.66 -6.98
C PHE A 43 -13.01 14.88 -6.28
N GLY A 44 -11.99 15.31 -7.02
CA GLY A 44 -10.64 15.51 -6.49
C GLY A 44 -9.69 16.13 -7.51
N THR A 45 -8.44 16.33 -7.12
CA THR A 45 -7.38 16.83 -8.01
C THR A 45 -6.73 15.67 -8.73
N TYR A 46 -6.85 15.64 -10.06
CA TYR A 46 -6.28 14.62 -10.94
C TYR A 46 -5.27 15.21 -11.94
N TRP A 47 -5.17 16.53 -11.98
CA TRP A 47 -4.24 17.27 -12.82
C TRP A 47 -2.79 17.08 -12.41
N ASN A 48 -2.50 16.95 -11.11
CA ASN A 48 -1.16 16.84 -10.52
C ASN A 48 -0.40 15.53 -10.82
N GLN A 49 -1.04 14.60 -11.52
CA GLN A 49 -0.37 13.36 -11.98
C GLN A 49 0.37 13.55 -13.33
N THR A 50 0.68 14.78 -13.70
CA THR A 50 1.46 15.13 -14.89
C THR A 50 2.75 15.86 -14.49
N GLU A 51 3.81 15.71 -15.28
CA GLU A 51 5.14 16.31 -15.04
C GLU A 51 5.15 17.86 -14.91
N THR A 52 4.03 18.52 -15.20
CA THR A 52 3.88 19.98 -15.19
C THR A 52 3.71 20.60 -13.79
N TYR A 53 3.41 19.79 -12.75
CA TYR A 53 3.20 20.30 -11.38
C TYR A 53 4.45 20.98 -10.76
N GLU A 54 5.61 20.42 -10.98
CA GLU A 54 6.87 20.99 -10.50
C GLU A 54 7.14 22.39 -11.10
N ALA A 55 6.69 22.63 -12.34
CA ALA A 55 6.85 23.91 -13.02
C ALA A 55 6.06 25.03 -12.30
N LEU A 56 4.85 24.79 -11.84
CA LEU A 56 4.03 25.78 -11.13
C LEU A 56 4.76 26.33 -9.90
N LYS A 57 5.34 25.44 -9.08
CA LYS A 57 6.13 25.85 -7.90
C LYS A 57 7.28 26.75 -8.25
N VAL A 58 8.06 26.38 -9.26
CA VAL A 58 9.25 27.14 -9.66
C VAL A 58 8.87 28.56 -10.11
N TYR A 59 7.83 28.71 -10.92
CA TYR A 59 7.42 30.02 -11.43
C TYR A 59 6.80 30.90 -10.34
N ILE A 60 6.02 30.34 -9.43
CA ILE A 60 5.50 31.07 -8.27
C ILE A 60 6.66 31.51 -7.33
N GLN A 61 7.69 30.67 -7.16
CA GLN A 61 8.87 30.98 -6.33
C GLN A 61 9.74 32.12 -6.88
N MET A 62 9.65 32.42 -8.17
CA MET A 62 10.38 33.58 -8.77
C MET A 62 9.96 34.92 -8.16
N ASN A 63 8.78 34.97 -7.50
CA ASN A 63 8.29 36.11 -6.71
C ASN A 63 8.53 37.50 -7.37
N MET A 64 8.18 37.62 -8.64
CA MET A 64 8.25 38.89 -9.35
C MET A 64 7.30 39.92 -8.75
N ASP A 65 7.68 41.21 -8.77
CA ASP A 65 6.90 42.30 -8.20
C ASP A 65 5.43 42.25 -8.69
N GLY A 66 4.49 42.12 -7.73
CA GLY A 66 3.06 42.04 -7.96
C GLY A 66 2.52 40.64 -8.41
N LEU A 67 3.36 39.61 -8.58
CA LEU A 67 2.91 38.27 -8.90
C LEU A 67 2.13 37.64 -7.75
N LYS A 68 2.61 37.84 -6.53
CA LYS A 68 1.98 37.37 -5.31
C LYS A 68 0.55 37.92 -5.16
N ASP A 69 0.41 39.24 -5.28
CA ASP A 69 -0.87 39.92 -5.15
C ASP A 69 -1.86 39.47 -6.24
N ALA A 70 -1.37 39.26 -7.47
CA ALA A 70 -2.18 38.76 -8.58
C ALA A 70 -2.71 37.34 -8.30
N ILE A 71 -1.86 36.43 -7.79
CA ILE A 71 -2.26 35.05 -7.48
C ILE A 71 -3.26 35.03 -6.32
N VAL A 72 -3.01 35.80 -5.27
CA VAL A 72 -3.92 35.91 -4.11
C VAL A 72 -5.27 36.49 -4.55
N GLY A 73 -5.31 37.55 -5.37
CA GLY A 73 -6.53 38.10 -5.91
C GLY A 73 -7.32 37.08 -6.75
N MET A 74 -6.64 36.31 -7.62
CA MET A 74 -7.30 35.26 -8.41
C MET A 74 -7.85 34.11 -7.55
N LEU A 75 -7.18 33.76 -6.45
CA LEU A 75 -7.70 32.78 -5.49
C LEU A 75 -8.93 33.31 -4.73
N ALA A 76 -9.02 34.62 -4.55
CA ALA A 76 -10.22 35.29 -4.00
C ALA A 76 -11.36 35.44 -5.02
N GLY A 77 -11.11 35.12 -6.31
CA GLY A 77 -12.11 35.14 -7.38
C GLY A 77 -12.00 36.36 -8.31
N GLU A 78 -10.95 37.18 -8.18
CA GLU A 78 -10.70 38.32 -9.07
C GLU A 78 -10.14 37.88 -10.42
N SER A 79 -10.38 38.70 -11.47
CA SER A 79 -9.69 38.59 -12.75
C SER A 79 -8.62 39.67 -12.86
N ILE A 80 -7.40 39.27 -13.18
CA ILE A 80 -6.23 40.17 -13.19
C ILE A 80 -5.91 40.53 -14.64
N ARG A 81 -5.88 41.82 -14.93
CA ARG A 81 -5.46 42.30 -16.27
C ARG A 81 -3.98 42.06 -16.49
N ILE A 82 -3.65 41.55 -17.67
CA ILE A 82 -2.27 41.28 -18.10
C ILE A 82 -2.02 41.83 -19.51
N ASN A 83 -0.74 42.17 -19.77
CA ASN A 83 -0.28 42.51 -21.11
C ASN A 83 0.45 41.31 -21.72
N THR A 84 -0.20 40.59 -22.64
CA THR A 84 0.38 39.44 -23.32
C THR A 84 1.38 39.82 -24.42
N GLY A 85 1.47 41.08 -24.78
CA GLY A 85 2.34 41.55 -25.88
C GLY A 85 3.84 41.60 -25.56
N THR A 86 4.24 41.45 -24.30
CA THR A 86 5.64 41.43 -23.84
C THR A 86 6.22 40.03 -23.78
N PHE A 87 5.37 38.96 -23.85
CA PHE A 87 5.78 37.59 -23.72
C PHE A 87 6.56 37.12 -24.96
N SER A 88 7.82 36.73 -24.81
CA SER A 88 8.59 36.05 -25.84
C SER A 88 8.58 34.54 -25.61
N ASN A 89 8.28 33.77 -26.66
CA ASN A 89 8.02 32.31 -26.59
C ASN A 89 9.33 31.49 -26.47
N ASP A 90 10.40 32.05 -25.90
CA ASP A 90 11.69 31.36 -25.75
C ASP A 90 11.83 30.57 -24.43
N MET A 91 10.85 30.66 -23.54
CA MET A 91 10.76 29.97 -22.23
C MET A 91 11.98 30.22 -21.28
N THR A 92 12.89 31.14 -21.59
CA THR A 92 14.14 31.31 -20.83
C THR A 92 14.28 32.69 -20.18
N THR A 93 13.52 33.70 -20.63
CA THR A 93 13.61 35.05 -20.13
C THR A 93 12.26 35.60 -19.71
N PHE A 94 12.00 35.64 -18.41
CA PHE A 94 10.82 36.29 -17.81
C PHE A 94 11.25 37.61 -17.17
N ALA A 95 10.76 38.71 -17.68
CA ALA A 95 11.13 40.04 -17.19
C ALA A 95 10.06 40.65 -16.30
N THR A 96 8.77 40.24 -16.44
CA THR A 96 7.64 40.82 -15.74
C THR A 96 6.70 39.77 -15.17
N ARG A 97 5.85 40.18 -14.21
CA ARG A 97 4.73 39.40 -13.69
C ARG A 97 3.84 38.85 -14.83
N ASP A 98 3.56 39.70 -15.80
CA ASP A 98 2.64 39.38 -16.90
C ASP A 98 3.20 38.29 -17.82
N ASP A 99 4.52 38.17 -17.94
CA ASP A 99 5.16 37.08 -18.69
C ASP A 99 4.92 35.73 -17.99
N ILE A 100 5.04 35.69 -16.66
CA ILE A 100 4.77 34.48 -15.90
C ILE A 100 3.28 34.13 -15.94
N LEU A 101 2.38 35.10 -15.77
CA LEU A 101 0.93 34.85 -15.86
C LEU A 101 0.54 34.39 -17.26
N THR A 102 1.15 34.91 -18.31
CA THR A 102 0.94 34.45 -19.70
C THR A 102 1.43 33.02 -19.89
N LEU A 103 2.61 32.67 -19.35
CA LEU A 103 3.09 31.29 -19.36
C LEU A 103 2.12 30.34 -18.65
N LEU A 104 1.58 30.72 -17.49
CA LEU A 104 0.62 29.91 -16.74
C LEU A 104 -0.69 29.68 -17.52
N VAL A 105 -1.08 30.61 -18.40
CA VAL A 105 -2.18 30.40 -19.37
C VAL A 105 -1.80 29.29 -20.37
N HIS A 106 -0.61 29.38 -20.97
CA HIS A 106 -0.13 28.35 -21.92
C HIS A 106 0.00 26.97 -21.29
N LEU A 107 0.35 26.89 -20.02
CA LEU A 107 0.43 25.63 -19.28
C LEU A 107 -0.92 25.12 -18.77
N GLY A 108 -2.00 25.88 -18.96
CA GLY A 108 -3.35 25.50 -18.54
C GLY A 108 -3.64 25.72 -17.05
N TYR A 109 -2.83 26.49 -16.33
CA TYR A 109 -3.08 26.83 -14.92
C TYR A 109 -3.95 28.09 -14.77
N LEU A 110 -4.07 28.90 -15.82
CA LEU A 110 -4.96 30.04 -15.87
C LEU A 110 -5.82 29.99 -17.14
N THR A 111 -6.99 30.61 -17.08
CA THR A 111 -7.79 30.91 -18.26
C THR A 111 -7.62 32.39 -18.64
N TYR A 112 -7.70 32.71 -19.93
CA TYR A 112 -7.54 34.07 -20.44
C TYR A 112 -8.82 34.53 -21.13
N ASP A 113 -9.29 35.70 -20.74
CA ASP A 113 -10.37 36.40 -21.40
C ASP A 113 -9.80 37.45 -22.35
N GLY A 114 -9.87 37.18 -23.66
CA GLY A 114 -9.31 38.05 -24.69
C GLY A 114 -10.12 39.35 -24.91
N ILE A 115 -11.31 39.48 -24.33
CA ILE A 115 -12.11 40.73 -24.41
C ILE A 115 -11.73 41.66 -23.27
N LEU A 116 -11.54 41.10 -22.06
CA LEU A 116 -11.17 41.87 -20.88
C LEU A 116 -9.67 41.98 -20.68
N GLU A 117 -8.88 41.31 -21.53
CA GLU A 117 -7.40 41.20 -21.42
C GLU A 117 -6.97 40.76 -20.01
N SER A 118 -7.66 39.74 -19.45
CA SER A 118 -7.48 39.37 -18.06
C SER A 118 -7.37 37.84 -17.90
N VAL A 119 -6.69 37.42 -16.84
CA VAL A 119 -6.55 36.01 -16.44
C VAL A 119 -7.23 35.73 -15.14
N SER A 120 -7.70 34.49 -14.99
CA SER A 120 -8.31 33.99 -13.74
C SER A 120 -8.03 32.48 -13.57
N ILE A 121 -8.27 31.97 -12.38
CA ILE A 121 -8.15 30.54 -12.11
C ILE A 121 -9.41 29.84 -12.63
N PRO A 122 -9.29 28.81 -13.52
CA PRO A 122 -10.42 28.28 -14.26
C PRO A 122 -11.44 27.51 -13.38
N ASN A 123 -10.99 26.77 -12.37
CA ASN A 123 -11.84 25.86 -11.62
C ASN A 123 -11.28 25.48 -10.23
N LYS A 124 -12.06 24.70 -9.45
CA LYS A 124 -11.68 24.27 -8.11
C LYS A 124 -10.48 23.32 -8.07
N GLU A 125 -10.27 22.50 -9.11
CA GLU A 125 -9.13 21.60 -9.19
C GLU A 125 -7.84 22.41 -9.23
N VAL A 126 -7.74 23.34 -10.17
CA VAL A 126 -6.57 24.21 -10.33
C VAL A 126 -6.39 25.16 -9.15
N SER A 127 -7.49 25.68 -8.58
CA SER A 127 -7.45 26.50 -7.36
C SER A 127 -6.78 25.77 -6.19
N LYS A 128 -7.07 24.47 -6.00
CA LYS A 128 -6.42 23.66 -4.96
C LYS A 128 -4.92 23.50 -5.20
N GLU A 129 -4.51 23.37 -6.45
CA GLU A 129 -3.08 23.27 -6.78
C GLU A 129 -2.31 24.57 -6.44
N TYR A 130 -2.93 25.73 -6.68
CA TYR A 130 -2.35 27.01 -6.23
C TYR A 130 -2.27 27.07 -4.70
N VAL A 131 -3.31 26.68 -3.99
CA VAL A 131 -3.32 26.63 -2.51
C VAL A 131 -2.22 25.70 -2.00
N ASN A 132 -2.06 24.51 -2.58
CA ASN A 132 -1.01 23.56 -2.22
C ASN A 132 0.39 24.12 -2.49
N ALA A 133 0.59 24.77 -3.63
CA ALA A 133 1.87 25.39 -3.99
C ALA A 133 2.25 26.55 -3.03
N ILE A 134 1.25 27.34 -2.62
CA ILE A 134 1.44 28.48 -1.71
C ILE A 134 1.59 28.03 -0.25
N SER A 135 0.93 26.96 0.17
CA SER A 135 1.00 26.45 1.55
C SER A 135 2.40 26.02 1.99
N THR A 136 3.31 25.81 1.03
CA THR A 136 4.73 25.51 1.27
C THR A 136 5.62 26.76 1.31
N MET A 137 5.05 27.97 1.27
CA MET A 137 5.77 29.25 1.22
C MET A 137 5.36 30.16 2.39
N ASP A 138 6.18 31.20 2.68
CA ASP A 138 5.91 32.23 3.70
C ASP A 138 4.67 33.12 3.43
N TRP A 139 3.84 32.77 2.46
CA TRP A 139 2.67 33.53 2.02
C TRP A 139 1.38 33.15 2.73
N LYS A 140 1.40 32.07 3.54
CA LYS A 140 0.20 31.50 4.18
C LYS A 140 -0.55 32.52 5.05
N ASP A 141 0.16 33.29 5.84
CA ASP A 141 -0.44 34.26 6.78
C ASP A 141 -1.11 35.45 6.09
N GLU A 142 -0.62 35.84 4.90
CA GLU A 142 -1.18 36.97 4.13
C GLU A 142 -2.34 36.47 3.25
N PHE A 143 -2.26 35.26 2.73
CA PHE A 143 -3.32 34.59 2.02
C PHE A 143 -4.56 34.38 2.92
N GLU A 144 -4.38 33.87 4.13
CA GLU A 144 -5.47 33.71 5.09
C GLU A 144 -6.10 35.05 5.49
N ARG A 145 -5.28 36.10 5.67
CA ARG A 145 -5.77 37.46 5.98
C ARG A 145 -6.59 38.10 4.86
N ASN A 146 -6.23 37.87 3.60
CA ASN A 146 -6.91 38.48 2.45
C ASN A 146 -8.18 37.72 2.06
N ILE A 147 -8.22 36.39 2.15
CA ILE A 147 -9.48 35.62 1.97
C ILE A 147 -10.53 35.98 3.03
N ILE A 148 -10.10 36.26 4.26
CA ILE A 148 -11.02 36.67 5.34
C ILE A 148 -11.59 38.08 5.08
N LYS A 149 -10.82 38.99 4.43
CA LYS A 149 -11.30 40.34 4.10
C LYS A 149 -12.32 40.38 2.98
N GLU A 150 -12.32 39.45 2.03
CA GLU A 150 -13.18 39.54 0.83
C GLU A 150 -14.41 38.66 0.86
N ARG A 151 -14.54 37.73 1.80
CA ARG A 151 -15.84 37.12 2.11
C ARG A 151 -16.70 38.12 2.88
N GLY A 152 -16.99 39.23 2.20
CA GLY A 152 -17.85 40.29 2.72
C GLY A 152 -19.29 39.83 3.00
N GLU A 153 -19.48 39.39 4.23
CA GLU A 153 -20.65 39.55 5.05
C GLU A 153 -20.20 39.37 6.49
N GLY A 154 -20.35 40.45 7.30
CA GLY A 154 -19.83 40.54 8.64
C GLY A 154 -20.37 39.50 9.62
N HIS A 155 -19.79 38.29 9.58
CA HIS A 155 -19.93 37.40 10.71
C HIS A 155 -18.65 37.57 11.55
N MET A 156 -18.79 38.19 12.72
CA MET A 156 -17.76 38.22 13.75
C MET A 156 -17.23 36.79 13.97
N LYS A 157 -15.90 36.59 13.93
CA LYS A 157 -15.28 35.29 14.16
C LYS A 157 -15.55 34.93 15.63
N SER A 158 -16.54 34.06 15.85
CA SER A 158 -16.99 33.68 17.20
C SER A 158 -16.43 32.31 17.60
N LEU A 159 -16.12 32.13 18.89
CA LEU A 159 -15.59 30.87 19.45
C LEU A 159 -16.32 30.52 20.75
N LEU A 160 -16.83 29.32 20.82
CA LEU A 160 -17.38 28.73 22.03
C LEU A 160 -16.29 27.91 22.75
N ILE A 161 -15.99 28.22 24.00
CA ILE A 161 -15.01 27.50 24.79
C ILE A 161 -15.72 26.70 25.89
N LEU A 162 -15.55 25.39 25.92
CA LEU A 162 -15.99 24.55 27.03
C LEU A 162 -14.91 24.54 28.10
N GLY A 163 -15.25 25.04 29.31
CA GLY A 163 -14.33 25.22 30.42
C GLY A 163 -13.84 26.66 30.58
N ALA A 164 -14.34 27.38 31.61
CA ALA A 164 -13.99 28.76 31.93
C ALA A 164 -12.91 28.91 32.99
N GLY A 165 -12.26 27.80 33.42
CA GLY A 165 -11.15 27.78 34.38
C GLY A 165 -9.87 28.42 33.86
N GLY A 166 -8.77 28.35 34.61
CA GLY A 166 -7.50 29.01 34.26
C GLY A 166 -7.00 28.68 32.86
N PHE A 167 -7.08 27.43 32.44
CA PHE A 167 -6.69 27.04 31.07
C PHE A 167 -7.63 27.64 30.02
N GLY A 168 -8.95 27.62 30.25
CA GLY A 168 -9.91 28.27 29.37
C GLY A 168 -9.65 29.78 29.18
N GLN A 169 -9.22 30.46 30.23
CA GLN A 169 -8.84 31.87 30.13
C GLN A 169 -7.58 32.08 29.25
N MET A 170 -6.57 31.20 29.39
CA MET A 170 -5.39 31.22 28.52
C MET A 170 -5.76 30.98 27.05
N VAL A 171 -6.67 30.06 26.79
CA VAL A 171 -7.18 29.79 25.44
C VAL A 171 -7.93 31.02 24.90
N LYS A 172 -8.78 31.67 25.72
CA LYS A 172 -9.45 32.91 25.34
C LYS A 172 -8.47 34.02 24.94
N GLU A 173 -7.42 34.26 25.76
CA GLU A 173 -6.40 35.26 25.46
C GLU A 173 -5.65 34.97 24.15
N THR A 174 -5.37 33.67 23.89
CA THR A 174 -4.76 33.24 22.63
C THR A 174 -5.73 33.42 21.45
N ALA A 175 -7.00 33.09 21.63
CA ALA A 175 -8.03 33.24 20.59
C ALA A 175 -8.23 34.71 20.22
N ILE A 176 -8.16 35.66 21.18
CA ILE A 176 -8.17 37.11 20.90
C ILE A 176 -7.01 37.50 19.98
N GLN A 177 -5.80 36.99 20.24
CA GLN A 177 -4.64 37.23 19.39
C GLN A 177 -4.76 36.62 17.98
N LEU A 178 -5.57 35.56 17.85
CA LEU A 178 -5.91 34.93 16.57
C LEU A 178 -7.09 35.59 15.85
N GLY A 179 -7.58 36.74 16.38
CA GLY A 179 -8.63 37.54 15.73
C GLY A 179 -10.05 37.01 15.97
N TYR A 180 -10.30 36.23 17.00
CA TYR A 180 -11.67 35.94 17.44
C TYR A 180 -12.24 37.15 18.18
N GLU A 181 -13.41 37.65 17.78
CA GLU A 181 -14.00 38.86 18.28
C GLU A 181 -15.07 38.61 19.35
N GLU A 182 -15.80 37.50 19.22
CA GLU A 182 -16.82 37.06 20.19
C GLU A 182 -16.38 35.71 20.77
N ILE A 183 -16.07 35.68 22.07
CA ILE A 183 -15.64 34.48 22.76
C ILE A 183 -16.47 34.29 24.02
N VAL A 184 -17.16 33.15 24.08
CA VAL A 184 -18.04 32.80 25.20
C VAL A 184 -17.69 31.43 25.76
N PHE A 185 -18.14 31.18 26.99
CA PHE A 185 -17.86 29.94 27.68
C PHE A 185 -19.12 29.14 27.99
N LEU A 186 -18.96 27.82 27.98
CA LEU A 186 -19.84 26.90 28.71
C LEU A 186 -19.05 26.30 29.89
N ASP A 187 -19.62 26.39 31.08
CA ASP A 187 -18.96 25.84 32.29
C ASP A 187 -20.01 25.44 33.34
N ASP A 188 -19.80 24.33 34.02
CA ASP A 188 -20.75 23.80 34.97
C ASP A 188 -20.67 24.48 36.37
N ALA A 189 -19.54 25.11 36.66
CA ALA A 189 -19.23 25.69 37.97
C ALA A 189 -18.93 27.21 37.93
N ALA A 190 -18.41 27.72 36.81
CA ALA A 190 -18.04 29.13 36.69
C ALA A 190 -19.28 30.00 36.39
N PHE A 191 -19.25 31.25 36.90
CA PHE A 191 -20.27 32.27 36.64
C PHE A 191 -19.55 33.53 36.14
N GLY A 192 -20.14 34.20 35.17
CA GLY A 192 -19.61 35.48 34.66
C GLY A 192 -20.36 35.96 33.46
N LYS A 193 -20.07 37.20 32.99
CA LYS A 193 -20.75 37.83 31.85
C LYS A 193 -20.56 37.02 30.57
N ASP A 194 -19.42 36.34 30.42
CA ASP A 194 -19.07 35.59 29.22
C ASP A 194 -19.43 34.09 29.32
N VAL A 195 -20.01 33.61 30.42
CA VAL A 195 -20.48 32.24 30.59
C VAL A 195 -21.97 32.18 30.20
N VAL A 196 -22.25 31.53 29.08
CA VAL A 196 -23.60 31.55 28.44
C VAL A 196 -24.40 30.26 28.68
N GLY A 197 -23.91 29.35 29.49
CA GLY A 197 -24.57 28.09 29.84
C GLY A 197 -23.63 27.04 30.46
N LYS A 198 -24.17 25.85 30.64
CA LYS A 198 -23.43 24.68 31.12
C LYS A 198 -22.80 23.89 29.95
N CYS A 199 -21.82 23.06 30.23
CA CYS A 199 -21.18 22.23 29.20
C CYS A 199 -22.18 21.36 28.43
N CYS A 200 -23.22 20.85 29.09
CA CYS A 200 -24.27 20.04 28.45
C CYS A 200 -25.12 20.81 27.44
N ASP A 201 -25.10 22.14 27.45
CA ASP A 201 -25.86 22.97 26.53
C ASP A 201 -25.21 23.13 25.14
N TYR A 202 -24.05 22.48 24.91
CA TYR A 202 -23.24 22.63 23.70
C TYR A 202 -24.03 22.35 22.41
N THR A 203 -24.91 21.35 22.39
CA THR A 203 -25.75 21.06 21.20
C THR A 203 -26.75 22.15 20.90
N ALA A 204 -27.32 22.79 21.92
CA ALA A 204 -28.23 23.92 21.75
C ALA A 204 -27.52 25.17 21.22
N LYS A 205 -26.23 25.32 21.50
CA LYS A 205 -25.39 26.45 21.08
C LYS A 205 -24.83 26.32 19.65
N TYR A 206 -24.93 25.17 19.00
CA TYR A 206 -24.44 24.96 17.63
C TYR A 206 -25.04 25.91 16.60
N GLY A 207 -26.28 26.35 16.79
CA GLY A 207 -26.95 27.34 15.94
C GLY A 207 -26.34 28.75 16.02
N GLU A 208 -25.80 29.11 17.19
CA GLU A 208 -25.21 30.42 17.48
C GLU A 208 -23.71 30.45 17.18
N TYR A 209 -22.99 29.36 17.52
CA TYR A 209 -21.54 29.23 17.40
C TYR A 209 -21.22 28.00 16.55
N LYS A 210 -20.45 28.17 15.46
CA LYS A 210 -20.04 27.07 14.59
C LYS A 210 -18.69 26.49 14.99
N MET A 211 -17.84 27.29 15.62
CA MET A 211 -16.53 26.91 16.11
C MET A 211 -16.54 26.72 17.62
N ALA A 212 -16.01 25.60 18.11
CA ALA A 212 -15.91 25.33 19.53
C ALA A 212 -14.63 24.55 19.86
N VAL A 213 -14.11 24.76 21.10
CA VAL A 213 -12.95 24.02 21.64
C VAL A 213 -13.19 23.62 23.10
N ALA A 214 -12.57 22.52 23.53
CA ALA A 214 -12.67 22.02 24.90
C ALA A 214 -11.39 22.37 25.68
N ALA A 215 -11.44 23.39 26.54
CA ALA A 215 -10.29 23.94 27.24
C ALA A 215 -10.23 23.46 28.72
N PHE A 216 -10.06 22.16 28.92
CA PHE A 216 -9.92 21.54 30.23
C PHE A 216 -8.46 21.14 30.51
N GLY A 217 -7.98 21.40 31.73
CA GLY A 217 -6.67 20.96 32.16
C GLY A 217 -6.56 19.44 32.35
N ASN A 218 -7.68 18.77 32.64
CA ASN A 218 -7.75 17.32 32.72
C ASN A 218 -7.77 16.71 31.31
N ASN A 219 -6.87 15.79 31.04
CA ASN A 219 -6.66 15.21 29.71
C ASN A 219 -7.89 14.44 29.21
N HIS A 220 -8.45 13.58 30.06
CA HIS A 220 -9.65 12.79 29.76
C HIS A 220 -10.86 13.69 29.45
N THR A 221 -11.11 14.67 30.31
CA THR A 221 -12.23 15.61 30.13
C THR A 221 -12.06 16.43 28.85
N ARG A 222 -10.84 16.87 28.54
CA ARG A 222 -10.53 17.63 27.32
C ARG A 222 -10.79 16.78 26.08
N LEU A 223 -10.30 15.54 26.05
CA LEU A 223 -10.51 14.61 24.94
C LEU A 223 -12.00 14.27 24.78
N PHE A 224 -12.68 13.90 25.87
CA PHE A 224 -14.11 13.57 25.86
C PHE A 224 -14.97 14.70 25.25
N TRP A 225 -14.77 15.94 25.67
CA TRP A 225 -15.54 17.05 25.15
C TRP A 225 -15.15 17.43 23.71
N THR A 226 -13.89 17.27 23.34
CA THR A 226 -13.46 17.44 21.93
C THR A 226 -14.18 16.44 21.02
N ASP A 227 -14.23 15.16 21.40
CA ASP A 227 -14.96 14.15 20.64
C ASP A 227 -16.47 14.47 20.56
N LYS A 228 -17.08 14.94 21.65
CA LYS A 228 -18.49 15.37 21.66
C LYS A 228 -18.76 16.57 20.75
N LEU A 229 -17.85 17.52 20.66
CA LEU A 229 -17.96 18.65 19.75
C LEU A 229 -17.87 18.19 18.28
N LEU A 230 -16.95 17.30 17.96
CA LEU A 230 -16.80 16.72 16.63
C LEU A 230 -18.05 15.91 16.22
N GLU A 231 -18.57 15.06 17.12
CA GLU A 231 -19.81 14.29 16.90
C GLU A 231 -21.01 15.21 16.64
N ALA A 232 -21.08 16.36 17.28
CA ALA A 232 -22.16 17.35 17.09
C ALA A 232 -21.98 18.20 15.82
N GLY A 233 -20.89 18.02 15.08
CA GLY A 233 -20.63 18.73 13.83
C GLY A 233 -19.98 20.09 13.97
N TYR A 234 -19.44 20.43 15.15
CA TYR A 234 -18.67 21.65 15.32
C TYR A 234 -17.38 21.61 14.50
N ASP A 235 -16.98 22.77 13.97
CA ASP A 235 -15.61 23.02 13.58
C ASP A 235 -14.78 23.20 14.85
N VAL A 236 -13.81 22.31 15.06
CA VAL A 236 -12.98 22.28 16.28
C VAL A 236 -11.56 22.69 15.92
N PRO A 237 -11.26 24.00 15.86
CA PRO A 237 -9.96 24.48 15.42
C PRO A 237 -8.86 24.16 16.42
N SER A 238 -7.65 23.93 15.89
CA SER A 238 -6.45 23.92 16.74
C SER A 238 -6.07 25.35 17.10
N ILE A 239 -5.80 25.60 18.39
CA ILE A 239 -5.42 26.91 18.90
C ILE A 239 -3.92 26.99 19.02
N VAL A 240 -3.28 27.65 18.07
CA VAL A 240 -1.82 27.83 18.01
C VAL A 240 -1.48 29.27 18.37
N HIS A 241 -0.76 29.46 19.49
CA HIS A 241 -0.35 30.80 19.92
C HIS A 241 0.61 31.43 18.89
N PRO A 242 0.48 32.74 18.54
CA PRO A 242 1.33 33.38 17.52
C PRO A 242 2.84 33.32 17.79
N SER A 243 3.26 33.12 19.04
CA SER A 243 4.68 32.94 19.39
C SER A 243 5.14 31.49 19.40
N ALA A 244 4.28 30.53 19.09
CA ALA A 244 4.66 29.12 18.95
C ALA A 244 5.33 28.91 17.57
N ILE A 245 6.26 27.98 17.50
CA ILE A 245 6.94 27.58 16.26
C ILE A 245 6.45 26.17 15.91
N VAL A 246 5.72 26.06 14.81
CA VAL A 246 5.24 24.78 14.28
C VAL A 246 5.84 24.56 12.90
N SER A 247 6.56 23.46 12.73
CA SER A 247 7.13 23.09 11.43
C SER A 247 6.04 22.92 10.36
N PRO A 248 6.25 23.35 9.11
CA PRO A 248 5.30 23.16 8.01
C PRO A 248 4.94 21.69 7.75
N SER A 249 5.81 20.74 8.07
CA SER A 249 5.58 19.31 7.93
C SER A 249 4.97 18.66 9.19
N ALA A 250 4.75 19.42 10.26
CA ALA A 250 4.04 18.92 11.43
C ALA A 250 2.54 18.84 11.16
N VAL A 251 1.89 17.79 11.66
CA VAL A 251 0.43 17.57 11.53
C VAL A 251 -0.23 17.84 12.87
N LEU A 252 -1.24 18.71 12.86
CA LEU A 252 -2.04 19.02 14.04
C LEU A 252 -3.46 18.51 13.86
N GLY A 253 -3.92 17.67 14.77
CA GLY A 253 -5.29 17.18 14.85
C GLY A 253 -6.26 18.24 15.40
N PRO A 254 -7.58 18.03 15.28
CA PRO A 254 -8.59 18.98 15.73
C PRO A 254 -8.54 19.22 17.24
N GLY A 255 -8.75 20.49 17.65
CA GLY A 255 -8.80 20.88 19.05
C GLY A 255 -7.47 20.76 19.80
N CYS A 256 -6.34 20.74 19.08
CA CYS A 256 -5.01 20.84 19.71
C CYS A 256 -4.74 22.25 20.26
N PHE A 257 -3.91 22.31 21.28
CA PHE A 257 -3.46 23.57 21.87
C PHE A 257 -1.93 23.63 21.84
N ILE A 258 -1.37 24.56 21.07
CA ILE A 258 0.05 24.82 21.03
C ILE A 258 0.29 26.21 21.65
N MET A 259 0.79 26.20 22.88
CA MET A 259 0.82 27.40 23.69
C MET A 259 2.09 28.28 23.45
N GLN A 260 2.21 29.35 24.22
CA GLN A 260 3.26 30.37 24.05
C GLN A 260 4.66 29.77 23.99
N ARG A 261 5.43 30.12 22.94
CA ARG A 261 6.82 29.67 22.74
C ARG A 261 7.01 28.15 22.71
N ALA A 262 5.94 27.38 22.51
CA ALA A 262 6.09 25.95 22.25
C ALA A 262 6.70 25.73 20.86
N VAL A 263 7.47 24.67 20.72
CA VAL A 263 8.10 24.29 19.45
C VAL A 263 7.64 22.87 19.08
N VAL A 264 7.13 22.72 17.86
CA VAL A 264 6.75 21.44 17.27
C VAL A 264 7.55 21.28 15.97
N ASN A 265 8.52 20.37 15.98
CA ASN A 265 9.46 20.19 14.88
C ASN A 265 8.91 19.33 13.73
N THR A 266 9.74 19.10 12.71
CA THR A 266 9.41 18.43 11.44
C THR A 266 8.83 17.04 11.66
N HIS A 267 7.84 16.68 10.84
CA HIS A 267 7.15 15.37 10.82
C HIS A 267 6.56 14.95 12.19
N THR A 268 6.42 15.88 13.13
CA THR A 268 5.75 15.61 14.40
C THR A 268 4.25 15.57 14.18
N HIS A 269 3.59 14.56 14.71
CA HIS A 269 2.14 14.45 14.73
C HIS A 269 1.61 14.76 16.12
N VAL A 270 0.73 15.76 16.24
CA VAL A 270 0.01 16.12 17.47
C VAL A 270 -1.45 15.83 17.23
N ASP A 271 -1.96 14.78 17.85
CA ASP A 271 -3.32 14.28 17.64
C ASP A 271 -4.37 15.13 18.41
N ARG A 272 -5.65 14.90 18.11
CA ARG A 272 -6.80 15.68 18.60
C ARG A 272 -6.78 15.89 20.11
N ALA A 273 -7.22 17.07 20.52
CA ALA A 273 -7.27 17.50 21.93
C ALA A 273 -5.93 17.45 22.69
N ALA A 274 -4.81 17.23 22.02
CA ALA A 274 -3.51 17.26 22.69
C ALA A 274 -3.08 18.69 23.03
N LEU A 275 -2.30 18.84 24.10
CA LEU A 275 -1.78 20.10 24.60
C LEU A 275 -0.27 20.09 24.63
N VAL A 276 0.37 20.94 23.83
CA VAL A 276 1.79 21.28 23.95
C VAL A 276 1.88 22.62 24.66
N ASN A 277 2.24 22.58 25.95
CA ASN A 277 2.14 23.73 26.84
C ASN A 277 3.29 24.73 26.66
N SER A 278 3.19 25.89 27.29
CA SER A 278 4.11 27.01 27.07
C SER A 278 5.59 26.61 27.27
N GLY A 279 6.41 26.96 26.29
CA GLY A 279 7.86 26.68 26.27
C GLY A 279 8.24 25.23 26.09
N ALA A 280 7.28 24.31 25.89
CA ALA A 280 7.59 22.90 25.61
C ALA A 280 8.16 22.73 24.20
N VAL A 281 9.04 21.76 24.05
CA VAL A 281 9.66 21.40 22.75
C VAL A 281 9.34 19.96 22.43
N VAL A 282 8.71 19.73 21.28
CA VAL A 282 8.51 18.40 20.72
C VAL A 282 9.38 18.29 19.48
N ASP A 283 10.41 17.46 19.56
CA ASP A 283 11.39 17.29 18.50
C ASP A 283 10.85 16.40 17.37
N HIS A 284 11.58 16.38 16.23
CA HIS A 284 11.15 15.80 14.98
C HIS A 284 10.73 14.31 15.09
N ASP A 285 9.89 13.86 14.16
CA ASP A 285 9.42 12.47 14.05
C ASP A 285 8.77 11.91 15.33
N SER A 286 8.14 12.77 16.12
CA SER A 286 7.49 12.40 17.39
C SER A 286 5.97 12.38 17.27
N LEU A 287 5.32 11.54 18.05
CA LEU A 287 3.87 11.40 18.12
C LEU A 287 3.36 11.83 19.50
N VAL A 288 2.47 12.80 19.54
CA VAL A 288 1.72 13.20 20.73
C VAL A 288 0.28 12.74 20.54
N CYS A 289 -0.09 11.60 21.16
CA CYS A 289 -1.39 10.98 20.95
C CYS A 289 -2.55 11.81 21.53
N ALA A 290 -3.79 11.42 21.18
CA ALA A 290 -5.02 12.12 21.52
C ALA A 290 -5.12 12.45 23.02
N GLY A 291 -5.48 13.71 23.33
CA GLY A 291 -5.63 14.17 24.69
C GLY A 291 -4.35 14.23 25.53
N ALA A 292 -3.19 13.88 25.01
CA ALA A 292 -1.93 13.96 25.76
C ALA A 292 -1.56 15.40 26.12
N HIS A 293 -0.74 15.58 27.16
CA HIS A 293 -0.31 16.89 27.64
C HIS A 293 1.20 16.94 27.82
N VAL A 294 1.88 17.64 26.94
CA VAL A 294 3.31 17.95 27.05
C VAL A 294 3.44 19.19 27.96
N GLY A 295 3.97 19.00 29.18
CA GLY A 295 3.97 19.98 30.25
C GLY A 295 4.81 21.23 29.99
N LEU A 296 4.70 22.24 30.85
CA LEU A 296 5.43 23.51 30.75
C LEU A 296 6.93 23.30 30.65
N GLY A 297 7.58 23.82 29.60
CA GLY A 297 9.03 23.77 29.43
C GLY A 297 9.63 22.37 29.33
N SER A 298 8.81 21.34 29.13
CA SER A 298 9.29 19.96 28.93
C SER A 298 9.87 19.77 27.53
N VAL A 299 10.70 18.75 27.36
CA VAL A 299 11.35 18.44 26.10
C VAL A 299 11.04 16.99 25.72
N VAL A 300 10.37 16.78 24.63
CA VAL A 300 10.17 15.47 23.98
C VAL A 300 11.23 15.35 22.89
N LYS A 301 12.19 14.45 23.07
CA LYS A 301 13.25 14.19 22.09
C LYS A 301 12.69 13.53 20.84
N ALA A 302 13.48 13.58 19.76
CA ALA A 302 13.11 12.96 18.47
C ALA A 302 12.69 11.49 18.61
N ASN A 303 11.76 11.07 17.74
CA ASN A 303 11.26 9.69 17.68
C ASN A 303 10.62 9.19 19.00
N CYS A 304 9.96 10.07 19.74
CA CYS A 304 9.24 9.71 20.97
C CYS A 304 7.74 9.64 20.71
N THR A 305 7.08 8.73 21.41
CA THR A 305 5.62 8.67 21.45
C THR A 305 5.15 9.03 22.86
N ILE A 306 4.27 10.03 22.96
CA ILE A 306 3.53 10.34 24.18
C ILE A 306 2.16 9.69 24.06
N GLU A 307 1.91 8.68 24.87
CA GLU A 307 0.68 7.88 24.83
C GLU A 307 -0.58 8.74 25.07
N GLN A 308 -1.74 8.21 24.63
CA GLN A 308 -3.03 8.87 24.80
C GLN A 308 -3.28 9.25 26.26
N GLU A 309 -3.77 10.48 26.45
CA GLU A 309 -4.07 11.08 27.78
C GLU A 309 -2.88 11.14 28.74
N LYS A 310 -1.68 10.76 28.31
CA LYS A 310 -0.46 10.85 29.13
C LYS A 310 -0.15 12.31 29.43
N LYS A 311 0.30 12.58 30.66
CA LYS A 311 0.85 13.87 31.07
C LYS A 311 2.36 13.74 31.23
N VAL A 312 3.10 14.57 30.50
CA VAL A 312 4.52 14.85 30.74
C VAL A 312 4.61 15.99 31.73
N GLU A 313 5.36 15.84 32.83
CA GLU A 313 5.44 16.85 33.86
C GLU A 313 6.26 18.07 33.40
N ALA A 314 6.06 19.21 34.10
CA ALA A 314 6.78 20.44 33.77
C ALA A 314 8.30 20.27 33.88
N GLY A 315 9.03 20.68 32.82
CA GLY A 315 10.47 20.56 32.77
C GLY A 315 11.01 19.14 32.56
N GLU A 316 10.15 18.14 32.44
CA GLU A 316 10.55 16.76 32.18
C GLU A 316 11.16 16.61 30.78
N VAL A 317 12.16 15.74 30.65
CA VAL A 317 12.77 15.39 29.37
C VAL A 317 12.43 13.94 29.04
N ILE A 318 11.67 13.75 27.98
CA ILE A 318 11.32 12.43 27.45
C ILE A 318 12.36 12.04 26.40
N PHE A 319 12.96 10.92 26.60
CA PHE A 319 13.90 10.32 25.66
C PHE A 319 13.19 9.22 24.89
N SER A 320 13.58 9.04 23.62
CA SER A 320 13.12 7.90 22.84
C SER A 320 13.52 6.62 23.57
N THR A 321 12.53 5.78 23.82
CA THR A 321 12.75 4.40 24.31
C THR A 321 13.15 3.49 23.14
N ARG A 322 13.10 3.99 21.90
CA ARG A 322 13.55 3.23 20.72
C ARG A 322 15.06 3.03 20.81
N ARG A 323 15.44 1.82 21.16
CA ARG A 323 16.83 1.37 21.08
C ARG A 323 17.19 1.20 19.61
N LYS A 324 18.36 1.65 19.18
CA LYS A 324 18.87 1.33 17.85
C LYS A 324 19.07 -0.19 17.78
N ILE A 325 18.29 -0.84 16.92
CA ILE A 325 18.36 -2.29 16.70
C ILE A 325 19.44 -2.53 15.64
N GLU A 326 20.38 -3.42 15.91
CA GLU A 326 21.42 -3.79 14.96
C GLU A 326 20.79 -4.45 13.73
N GLY A 327 21.27 -4.08 12.54
CA GLY A 327 20.78 -4.58 11.26
C GLY A 327 19.51 -3.87 10.74
N VAL A 328 18.97 -2.90 11.48
CA VAL A 328 17.89 -2.04 10.99
C VAL A 328 18.51 -0.86 10.24
N ASP A 329 18.25 -0.81 8.95
CA ASP A 329 18.79 0.18 8.01
C ASP A 329 17.74 1.20 7.53
N SER A 330 16.46 0.95 7.80
CA SER A 330 15.35 1.81 7.39
C SER A 330 14.34 2.04 8.53
N ARG A 331 13.65 3.18 8.46
CA ARG A 331 12.57 3.52 9.39
C ARG A 331 11.39 2.56 9.22
N ALA A 332 11.04 2.20 7.99
CA ALA A 332 9.96 1.28 7.70
C ALA A 332 10.15 -0.08 8.40
N LEU A 333 11.38 -0.63 8.37
CA LEU A 333 11.72 -1.87 9.07
C LEU A 333 11.63 -1.71 10.60
N GLU A 334 12.09 -0.57 11.14
CA GLU A 334 11.96 -0.27 12.56
C GLU A 334 10.50 -0.19 12.99
N ASP A 335 9.68 0.57 12.27
CA ASP A 335 8.27 0.75 12.56
C ASP A 335 7.50 -0.58 12.48
N ALA A 336 7.82 -1.44 11.51
CA ALA A 336 7.27 -2.79 11.42
C ALA A 336 7.62 -3.62 12.68
N LEU A 337 8.87 -3.62 13.13
CA LEU A 337 9.28 -4.32 14.38
C LEU A 337 8.48 -3.81 15.59
N TYR A 338 8.25 -2.51 15.68
CA TYR A 338 7.46 -1.92 16.76
C TYR A 338 5.96 -2.24 16.65
N ALA A 339 5.40 -2.28 15.43
CA ALA A 339 4.01 -2.64 15.18
C ALA A 339 3.71 -4.08 15.63
N PHE A 340 4.64 -5.02 15.39
CA PHE A 340 4.52 -6.41 15.87
C PHE A 340 4.96 -6.61 17.34
N GLY A 341 5.40 -5.56 18.02
CA GLY A 341 5.72 -5.62 19.44
C GLY A 341 7.15 -6.02 19.79
N PHE A 342 8.04 -6.12 18.82
CA PHE A 342 9.41 -6.61 19.04
C PHE A 342 10.41 -5.49 19.35
N GLY A 343 10.12 -4.24 18.98
CA GLY A 343 11.06 -3.12 19.03
C GLY A 343 11.95 -3.02 20.27
N PRO A 344 11.39 -3.00 21.52
CA PRO A 344 12.21 -2.91 22.73
C PRO A 344 13.00 -4.18 23.05
N GLN A 345 12.57 -5.33 22.55
CA GLN A 345 13.06 -6.66 22.93
C GLN A 345 13.95 -7.28 21.88
N CYS A 346 13.88 -6.83 20.62
CA CYS A 346 14.67 -7.36 19.53
C CYS A 346 16.16 -7.07 19.74
N SER A 347 17.01 -8.10 19.64
CA SER A 347 18.46 -7.95 19.72
C SER A 347 19.02 -7.34 18.42
N TYR A 348 18.72 -7.97 17.31
CA TYR A 348 19.08 -7.52 15.96
C TYR A 348 18.23 -8.22 14.90
N VAL A 349 18.31 -7.73 13.66
CA VAL A 349 17.71 -8.36 12.48
C VAL A 349 18.77 -8.65 11.42
N LYS A 350 18.51 -9.66 10.59
CA LYS A 350 19.35 -9.98 9.43
C LYS A 350 18.47 -10.25 8.22
N PRO A 351 18.87 -9.83 7.00
CA PRO A 351 18.28 -10.35 5.78
C PRO A 351 18.29 -11.88 5.78
N PHE A 352 17.19 -12.49 5.35
CA PHE A 352 16.99 -13.92 5.47
C PHE A 352 16.36 -14.51 4.20
N GLY A 353 16.85 -15.67 3.76
CA GLY A 353 16.35 -16.37 2.59
C GLY A 353 16.89 -15.79 1.27
N GLU A 354 16.66 -16.54 0.19
CA GLU A 354 17.07 -16.19 -1.18
C GLU A 354 15.86 -15.81 -2.05
N GLY A 355 14.68 -15.57 -1.42
CA GLY A 355 13.45 -15.20 -2.10
C GLY A 355 13.61 -13.88 -2.87
N HIS A 356 13.04 -13.82 -4.09
CA HIS A 356 13.21 -12.68 -4.99
C HIS A 356 12.00 -11.75 -5.03
N ILE A 357 10.90 -12.13 -4.41
CA ILE A 357 9.63 -11.38 -4.47
C ILE A 357 9.48 -10.46 -3.26
N ASN A 358 9.57 -11.01 -2.05
CA ASN A 358 9.41 -10.28 -0.79
C ASN A 358 10.76 -9.99 -0.15
N GLU A 359 10.89 -8.84 0.52
CA GLU A 359 12.05 -8.60 1.40
C GLU A 359 11.83 -9.29 2.73
N THR A 360 12.78 -10.12 3.13
CA THR A 360 12.64 -11.01 4.29
C THR A 360 13.76 -10.81 5.28
N TYR A 361 13.42 -10.76 6.56
CA TYR A 361 14.34 -10.58 7.68
C TYR A 361 14.07 -11.59 8.79
N ALA A 362 15.13 -12.20 9.32
CA ALA A 362 15.08 -12.97 10.56
C ALA A 362 15.24 -12.03 11.75
N VAL A 363 14.30 -12.11 12.70
CA VAL A 363 14.26 -11.29 13.92
C VAL A 363 14.83 -12.10 15.08
N TYR A 364 15.96 -11.64 15.62
CA TYR A 364 16.69 -12.29 16.71
C TYR A 364 16.28 -11.72 18.05
N MET A 365 15.89 -12.61 18.96
CA MET A 365 15.44 -12.25 20.29
C MET A 365 16.38 -12.83 21.37
N PRO A 366 16.58 -12.11 22.51
CA PRO A 366 17.37 -12.61 23.60
C PRO A 366 16.65 -13.77 24.31
N MET A 367 17.38 -14.82 24.61
CA MET A 367 16.89 -15.97 25.38
C MET A 367 17.30 -15.89 26.84
N GLU A 368 16.62 -16.65 27.70
CA GLU A 368 16.92 -16.68 29.16
C GLU A 368 18.34 -17.19 29.46
N ASP A 369 18.90 -18.01 28.58
CA ASP A 369 20.27 -18.53 28.67
C ASP A 369 21.36 -17.53 28.25
N GLY A 370 20.97 -16.32 27.88
CA GLY A 370 21.84 -15.26 27.39
C GLY A 370 22.26 -15.41 25.92
N THR A 371 21.73 -16.41 25.22
CA THR A 371 21.93 -16.55 23.75
C THR A 371 20.90 -15.72 22.98
N GLU A 372 21.16 -15.49 21.72
CA GLU A 372 20.26 -14.82 20.79
C GLU A 372 19.83 -15.80 19.69
N LYS A 373 18.52 -15.96 19.51
CA LYS A 373 17.99 -16.89 18.51
C LYS A 373 16.98 -16.20 17.60
N PRO A 374 16.90 -16.62 16.32
CA PRO A 374 15.83 -16.17 15.46
C PRO A 374 14.52 -16.79 15.94
N LEU A 375 13.53 -15.96 16.28
CA LEU A 375 12.21 -16.41 16.70
C LEU A 375 11.11 -16.05 15.69
N TYR A 376 11.36 -15.04 14.85
CA TYR A 376 10.37 -14.56 13.89
C TYR A 376 10.98 -14.29 12.53
N VAL A 377 10.15 -14.35 11.52
CA VAL A 377 10.42 -13.93 10.15
C VAL A 377 9.52 -12.75 9.83
N LEU A 378 10.13 -11.59 9.57
CA LEU A 378 9.44 -10.38 9.16
C LEU A 378 9.60 -10.19 7.66
N GLN A 379 8.51 -9.93 6.94
CA GLN A 379 8.52 -9.79 5.48
C GLN A 379 7.77 -8.54 5.03
N ARG A 380 8.34 -7.81 4.08
CA ARG A 380 7.66 -6.77 3.31
C ARG A 380 7.07 -7.40 2.05
N ILE A 381 5.75 -7.36 1.92
CA ILE A 381 5.01 -7.95 0.80
C ILE A 381 5.16 -7.05 -0.44
N ASN A 382 5.47 -7.65 -1.57
CA ASN A 382 5.63 -6.92 -2.83
C ASN A 382 4.26 -6.59 -3.47
N ILE A 383 3.82 -5.36 -3.34
CA ILE A 383 2.53 -4.88 -3.89
C ILE A 383 2.48 -4.82 -5.42
N ASN A 384 3.62 -4.89 -6.12
CA ASN A 384 3.63 -4.98 -7.58
C ASN A 384 3.11 -6.35 -8.05
N VAL A 385 3.31 -7.39 -7.25
CA VAL A 385 2.83 -8.76 -7.49
C VAL A 385 1.47 -8.95 -6.83
N PHE A 386 1.37 -8.63 -5.53
CA PHE A 386 0.18 -8.85 -4.71
C PHE A 386 -0.53 -7.51 -4.46
N LYS A 387 -1.43 -7.14 -5.36
CA LYS A 387 -2.10 -5.83 -5.37
C LYS A 387 -3.09 -5.62 -4.22
N GLU A 388 -3.59 -6.69 -3.63
CA GLU A 388 -4.56 -6.69 -2.54
C GLU A 388 -4.02 -7.48 -1.34
N PRO A 389 -3.01 -6.95 -0.62
CA PRO A 389 -2.33 -7.67 0.46
C PRO A 389 -3.28 -8.11 1.59
N GLY A 390 -4.37 -7.38 1.83
CA GLY A 390 -5.40 -7.77 2.78
C GLY A 390 -6.02 -9.11 2.44
N LYS A 391 -6.41 -9.34 1.16
CA LYS A 391 -6.97 -10.62 0.71
C LYS A 391 -5.96 -11.77 0.78
N VAL A 392 -4.69 -11.49 0.44
CA VAL A 392 -3.61 -12.47 0.59
C VAL A 392 -3.49 -12.90 2.05
N MET A 393 -3.49 -11.94 2.98
CA MET A 393 -3.37 -12.23 4.40
C MET A 393 -4.62 -12.91 4.98
N GLU A 394 -5.83 -12.61 4.48
CA GLU A 394 -7.04 -13.33 4.86
C GLU A 394 -6.97 -14.81 4.46
N ASN A 395 -6.56 -15.11 3.23
CA ASN A 395 -6.33 -16.49 2.78
C ASN A 395 -5.31 -17.21 3.67
N ILE A 396 -4.14 -16.58 3.88
CA ILE A 396 -3.06 -17.17 4.67
C ILE A 396 -3.48 -17.44 6.11
N PHE A 397 -4.08 -16.45 6.77
CA PHE A 397 -4.55 -16.63 8.16
C PHE A 397 -5.61 -17.70 8.25
N GLY A 398 -6.62 -17.70 7.36
CA GLY A 398 -7.67 -18.72 7.35
C GLY A 398 -7.12 -20.12 7.22
N VAL A 399 -6.22 -20.33 6.26
CA VAL A 399 -5.62 -21.65 5.99
C VAL A 399 -4.67 -22.07 7.12
N THR A 400 -3.80 -21.18 7.60
CA THR A 400 -2.83 -21.56 8.64
C THR A 400 -3.49 -21.84 9.98
N GLU A 401 -4.50 -21.09 10.39
CA GLU A 401 -5.27 -21.38 11.62
C GLU A 401 -6.01 -22.71 11.51
N PHE A 402 -6.61 -23.00 10.36
CA PHE A 402 -7.23 -24.30 10.12
C PHE A 402 -6.21 -25.44 10.19
N LEU A 403 -5.06 -25.30 9.53
CA LEU A 403 -3.98 -26.29 9.59
C LEU A 403 -3.49 -26.53 11.03
N ARG A 404 -3.33 -25.48 11.83
CA ARG A 404 -2.93 -25.60 13.23
C ARG A 404 -3.91 -26.46 14.02
N ASP A 405 -5.21 -26.34 13.76
CA ASP A 405 -6.23 -27.16 14.43
C ASP A 405 -6.23 -28.61 13.91
N VAL A 406 -5.99 -28.83 12.63
CA VAL A 406 -5.85 -30.18 12.07
C VAL A 406 -4.61 -30.87 12.65
N ILE A 407 -3.46 -30.23 12.64
CA ILE A 407 -2.19 -30.75 13.17
C ILE A 407 -2.34 -31.12 14.65
N ARG A 408 -3.00 -30.28 15.48
CA ARG A 408 -3.28 -30.62 16.89
C ARG A 408 -4.15 -31.86 17.02
N ARG A 409 -5.16 -32.02 16.16
CA ARG A 409 -6.02 -33.23 16.15
C ARG A 409 -5.26 -34.49 15.74
N GLU A 410 -4.27 -34.36 14.87
CA GLU A 410 -3.37 -35.44 14.44
C GLU A 410 -2.27 -35.74 15.47
N GLY A 411 -2.10 -34.91 16.51
CA GLY A 411 -1.09 -35.08 17.56
C GLY A 411 0.29 -34.54 17.17
N GLY A 412 0.37 -33.70 16.13
CA GLY A 412 1.56 -33.00 15.67
C GLY A 412 1.85 -31.71 16.44
N ASP A 413 2.91 -31.01 16.06
CA ASP A 413 3.34 -29.76 16.62
C ASP A 413 2.99 -28.57 15.69
N PRO A 414 1.88 -27.82 15.96
CA PRO A 414 1.45 -26.74 15.09
C PRO A 414 2.39 -25.54 15.08
N ASP A 415 3.35 -25.44 16.01
CA ASP A 415 4.33 -24.35 16.02
C ASP A 415 5.56 -24.67 15.13
N ARG A 416 5.66 -25.92 14.65
CA ARG A 416 6.71 -26.36 13.74
C ARG A 416 6.20 -26.85 12.39
N GLU A 417 5.00 -27.46 12.34
CA GLU A 417 4.50 -28.14 11.13
C GLU A 417 3.69 -27.22 10.21
N THR A 418 3.37 -25.98 10.68
CA THR A 418 2.82 -24.91 9.84
C THR A 418 3.31 -23.55 10.30
N LEU A 419 3.22 -22.53 9.43
CA LEU A 419 3.51 -21.15 9.81
C LEU A 419 2.45 -20.60 10.77
N ALA A 420 2.90 -19.93 11.83
CA ALA A 420 2.04 -19.16 12.72
C ALA A 420 2.27 -17.67 12.44
N TYR A 421 1.30 -17.02 11.81
CA TYR A 421 1.37 -15.59 11.56
C TYR A 421 0.95 -14.79 12.79
N ILE A 422 1.68 -13.69 13.04
CA ILE A 422 1.55 -12.87 14.24
C ILE A 422 0.79 -11.61 13.88
N LYS A 423 -0.22 -11.29 14.69
CA LYS A 423 -0.95 -10.02 14.56
C LYS A 423 -0.15 -8.86 15.14
N THR A 424 -0.36 -7.67 14.61
CA THR A 424 0.17 -6.44 15.17
C THR A 424 -0.38 -6.19 16.58
N LYS A 425 0.18 -5.24 17.31
CA LYS A 425 -0.36 -4.78 18.61
C LYS A 425 -1.79 -4.25 18.52
N SER A 426 -2.19 -3.71 17.36
CA SER A 426 -3.57 -3.27 17.09
C SER A 426 -4.52 -4.42 16.72
N GLY A 427 -4.01 -5.65 16.57
CA GLY A 427 -4.80 -6.84 16.22
C GLY A 427 -4.94 -7.09 14.71
N GLU A 428 -4.29 -6.27 13.87
CA GLU A 428 -4.30 -6.41 12.41
C GLU A 428 -3.41 -7.55 11.95
N THR A 429 -3.72 -8.11 10.78
CA THR A 429 -2.98 -9.24 10.19
C THR A 429 -1.69 -8.85 9.49
N TYR A 430 -1.53 -7.58 9.17
CA TYR A 430 -0.32 -6.98 8.62
C TYR A 430 -0.20 -5.53 9.09
N PHE A 431 0.98 -4.96 8.95
CA PHE A 431 1.26 -3.54 9.20
C PHE A 431 1.53 -2.85 7.87
N GLU A 432 1.00 -1.65 7.69
CA GLU A 432 1.28 -0.79 6.54
C GLU A 432 2.15 0.37 6.99
N ASP A 433 3.31 0.54 6.36
CA ASP A 433 4.23 1.64 6.68
C ASP A 433 3.78 2.98 6.06
N ASP A 434 4.51 4.06 6.36
CA ASP A 434 4.19 5.41 5.89
C ASP A 434 4.22 5.54 4.35
N GLU A 435 4.85 4.59 3.64
CA GLU A 435 4.90 4.51 2.17
C GLU A 435 3.79 3.61 1.59
N GLY A 436 2.91 3.08 2.44
CA GLY A 436 1.85 2.16 2.04
C GLY A 436 2.35 0.75 1.72
N GLN A 437 3.53 0.36 2.23
CA GLN A 437 4.07 -0.99 2.02
C GLN A 437 3.62 -1.92 3.15
N PRO A 438 3.03 -3.07 2.82
CA PRO A 438 2.55 -4.01 3.82
C PRO A 438 3.67 -4.91 4.35
N TRP A 439 3.70 -5.06 5.67
CA TRP A 439 4.61 -5.94 6.40
C TRP A 439 3.84 -7.01 7.15
N ARG A 440 4.33 -8.24 7.11
CA ARG A 440 3.78 -9.36 7.87
C ARG A 440 4.85 -10.05 8.69
N CYS A 441 4.44 -10.79 9.71
CA CYS A 441 5.34 -11.52 10.57
C CYS A 441 4.85 -12.93 10.82
N ALA A 442 5.76 -13.91 10.79
CA ALA A 442 5.49 -15.30 11.15
C ALA A 442 6.53 -15.81 12.15
N ASN A 443 6.24 -16.94 12.82
CA ASN A 443 7.21 -17.63 13.64
C ASN A 443 8.38 -18.14 12.78
N PHE A 444 9.56 -18.25 13.40
CA PHE A 444 10.73 -18.89 12.80
C PHE A 444 10.73 -20.38 13.12
N ILE A 445 10.77 -21.24 12.12
CA ILE A 445 10.83 -22.69 12.30
C ILE A 445 12.28 -23.12 12.52
N ALA A 446 12.66 -23.36 13.76
CA ALA A 446 14.01 -23.76 14.13
C ALA A 446 14.33 -25.21 13.73
N ASN A 447 15.62 -25.53 13.65
CA ASN A 447 16.14 -26.85 13.27
C ASN A 447 15.53 -27.40 11.96
N SER A 448 15.41 -26.51 10.99
CA SER A 448 14.93 -26.83 9.66
C SER A 448 15.96 -26.46 8.59
N VAL A 449 15.91 -27.13 7.46
CA VAL A 449 16.72 -26.87 6.27
C VAL A 449 15.80 -26.74 5.05
N CYS A 450 16.17 -25.89 4.12
CA CYS A 450 15.51 -25.72 2.84
C CYS A 450 16.47 -26.11 1.71
N TYR A 451 16.01 -26.87 0.72
CA TYR A 451 16.81 -27.28 -0.42
C TYR A 451 16.39 -26.52 -1.67
N GLN A 452 17.35 -25.98 -2.40
CA GLN A 452 17.09 -25.23 -3.64
C GLN A 452 16.85 -26.15 -4.84
N MET A 453 17.39 -27.36 -4.81
CA MET A 453 17.24 -28.39 -5.85
C MET A 453 17.22 -29.79 -5.23
N VAL A 454 16.80 -30.77 -6.02
CA VAL A 454 16.82 -32.18 -5.61
C VAL A 454 18.26 -32.70 -5.70
N GLU A 455 18.92 -32.84 -4.54
CA GLU A 455 20.28 -33.44 -4.46
C GLU A 455 20.21 -34.95 -4.31
N ARG A 456 19.16 -35.46 -3.70
CA ARG A 456 18.93 -36.88 -3.45
C ARG A 456 17.47 -37.25 -3.68
N PRO A 457 17.18 -38.39 -4.33
CA PRO A 457 15.80 -38.82 -4.61
C PRO A 457 14.89 -38.80 -3.38
N GLU A 458 15.43 -39.12 -2.20
CA GLU A 458 14.66 -39.11 -0.94
C GLU A 458 14.08 -37.73 -0.60
N GLN A 459 14.78 -36.65 -0.92
CA GLN A 459 14.25 -35.28 -0.71
C GLN A 459 13.01 -35.02 -1.56
N PHE A 460 12.99 -35.51 -2.79
CA PHE A 460 11.85 -35.39 -3.68
C PHE A 460 10.66 -36.26 -3.25
N TYR A 461 10.93 -37.48 -2.74
CA TYR A 461 9.92 -38.30 -2.12
C TYR A 461 9.29 -37.65 -0.89
N GLN A 462 10.09 -37.06 0.01
CA GLN A 462 9.60 -36.35 1.18
C GLN A 462 8.83 -35.07 0.79
N SER A 463 9.24 -34.38 -0.26
CA SER A 463 8.48 -33.25 -0.84
C SER A 463 7.10 -33.71 -1.30
N ALA A 464 7.01 -34.80 -2.02
CA ALA A 464 5.76 -35.39 -2.47
C ALA A 464 4.81 -35.70 -1.30
N ARG A 465 5.35 -36.34 -0.24
CA ARG A 465 4.59 -36.62 0.97
C ARG A 465 4.07 -35.34 1.63
N SER A 466 4.91 -34.29 1.70
CA SER A 466 4.53 -33.03 2.31
C SER A 466 3.36 -32.35 1.58
N PHE A 467 3.44 -32.24 0.26
CA PHE A 467 2.35 -31.63 -0.52
C PHE A 467 1.10 -32.54 -0.58
N GLY A 468 1.28 -33.86 -0.62
CA GLY A 468 0.14 -34.79 -0.50
C GLY A 468 -0.57 -34.69 0.85
N HIS A 469 0.20 -34.58 1.94
CA HIS A 469 -0.33 -34.39 3.29
C HIS A 469 -1.03 -33.03 3.44
N PHE A 470 -0.43 -31.98 2.91
CA PHE A 470 -1.01 -30.64 2.89
C PHE A 470 -2.39 -30.62 2.18
N LEU A 471 -2.47 -31.24 1.02
CA LEU A 471 -3.76 -31.39 0.32
C LEU A 471 -4.79 -32.15 1.17
N LYS A 472 -4.36 -33.24 1.82
CA LYS A 472 -5.23 -34.03 2.70
C LYS A 472 -5.71 -33.24 3.90
N GLN A 473 -4.81 -32.53 4.58
CA GLN A 473 -5.15 -31.72 5.75
C GLN A 473 -6.14 -30.59 5.42
N LEU A 474 -6.05 -30.03 4.21
CA LEU A 474 -6.95 -28.98 3.72
C LEU A 474 -8.19 -29.50 3.00
N GLY A 475 -8.39 -30.83 2.95
CA GLY A 475 -9.52 -31.46 2.26
C GLY A 475 -10.90 -31.03 2.76
N GLU A 476 -11.01 -30.62 4.03
CA GLU A 476 -12.25 -30.12 4.64
C GLU A 476 -12.34 -28.58 4.63
N TYR A 477 -11.30 -27.88 4.20
CA TYR A 477 -11.34 -26.42 4.11
C TYR A 477 -12.16 -25.99 2.89
N PRO A 478 -13.11 -25.05 3.02
CA PRO A 478 -13.95 -24.62 1.90
C PRO A 478 -13.13 -23.77 0.92
N ALA A 479 -12.62 -24.38 -0.16
CA ALA A 479 -11.77 -23.72 -1.13
C ALA A 479 -12.42 -22.44 -1.73
N GLU A 480 -13.75 -22.46 -1.90
CA GLU A 480 -14.53 -21.33 -2.40
C GLU A 480 -14.55 -20.11 -1.47
N SER A 481 -14.09 -20.24 -0.22
CA SER A 481 -13.98 -19.12 0.71
C SER A 481 -12.70 -18.29 0.48
N LEU A 482 -11.75 -18.83 -0.27
CA LEU A 482 -10.50 -18.13 -0.57
C LEU A 482 -10.67 -17.14 -1.73
N TYR A 483 -9.97 -16.03 -1.62
CA TYR A 483 -9.86 -15.06 -2.73
C TYR A 483 -8.89 -15.56 -3.79
N GLU A 484 -9.25 -15.38 -5.05
CA GLU A 484 -8.31 -15.51 -6.17
C GLU A 484 -7.45 -14.23 -6.22
N THR A 485 -6.31 -14.25 -5.52
CA THR A 485 -5.43 -13.08 -5.37
C THR A 485 -4.63 -12.76 -6.63
N ILE A 486 -4.42 -13.74 -7.50
CA ILE A 486 -3.84 -13.58 -8.83
C ILE A 486 -4.82 -14.18 -9.85
N PRO A 487 -5.62 -13.35 -10.54
CA PRO A 487 -6.63 -13.83 -11.46
C PRO A 487 -6.07 -14.71 -12.57
N ASN A 488 -6.73 -15.84 -12.83
CA ASN A 488 -6.37 -16.81 -13.87
C ASN A 488 -4.95 -17.35 -13.73
N PHE A 489 -4.47 -17.58 -12.51
CA PHE A 489 -3.05 -17.88 -12.25
C PHE A 489 -2.59 -19.12 -13.02
N HIS A 490 -3.34 -20.23 -12.96
CA HIS A 490 -3.10 -21.46 -13.70
C HIS A 490 -4.23 -21.80 -14.69
N ASP A 491 -4.82 -20.79 -15.30
CA ASP A 491 -5.71 -20.98 -16.45
C ASP A 491 -4.87 -21.07 -17.73
N THR A 492 -4.47 -22.29 -18.10
CA THR A 492 -3.58 -22.53 -19.24
C THR A 492 -4.21 -22.05 -20.56
N VAL A 493 -5.55 -22.02 -20.68
CA VAL A 493 -6.24 -21.49 -21.87
C VAL A 493 -5.97 -20.00 -22.02
N LYS A 494 -6.22 -19.24 -20.95
CA LYS A 494 -5.98 -17.77 -20.96
C LYS A 494 -4.50 -17.40 -21.05
N ARG A 495 -3.62 -18.22 -20.44
CA ARG A 495 -2.17 -18.07 -20.61
C ARG A 495 -1.75 -18.27 -22.06
N PHE A 496 -2.34 -19.27 -22.74
CA PHE A 496 -2.09 -19.51 -24.16
C PHE A 496 -2.63 -18.37 -25.05
N GLU A 497 -3.83 -17.89 -24.78
CA GLU A 497 -4.41 -16.74 -25.50
C GLU A 497 -3.50 -15.50 -25.38
N ALA A 498 -3.01 -15.21 -24.18
CA ALA A 498 -2.08 -14.10 -23.96
C ALA A 498 -0.75 -14.30 -24.70
N PHE A 499 -0.23 -15.53 -24.71
CA PHE A 499 0.97 -15.90 -25.50
C PHE A 499 0.73 -15.70 -27.00
N ALA A 500 -0.38 -16.19 -27.54
CA ALA A 500 -0.71 -16.03 -28.95
C ALA A 500 -0.80 -14.55 -29.37
N GLN A 501 -1.40 -13.71 -28.54
CA GLN A 501 -1.42 -12.27 -28.74
C GLN A 501 -0.01 -11.64 -28.68
N ALA A 502 0.87 -12.13 -27.81
CA ALA A 502 2.25 -11.63 -27.74
C ALA A 502 3.04 -12.01 -29.02
N VAL A 503 2.81 -13.19 -29.57
CA VAL A 503 3.38 -13.64 -30.83
C VAL A 503 2.90 -12.74 -31.98
N GLU A 504 1.59 -12.46 -32.06
CA GLU A 504 1.01 -11.61 -33.10
C GLU A 504 1.56 -10.18 -33.05
N ARG A 505 1.67 -9.63 -31.85
CA ARG A 505 2.17 -8.25 -31.66
C ARG A 505 3.66 -8.10 -31.88
N ASP A 506 4.45 -9.12 -31.53
CA ASP A 506 5.92 -9.16 -31.59
C ASP A 506 6.61 -7.80 -31.32
N VAL A 507 6.25 -7.15 -30.21
CA VAL A 507 6.60 -5.76 -29.88
C VAL A 507 8.11 -5.48 -29.86
N LYS A 508 8.93 -6.51 -29.77
CA LYS A 508 10.40 -6.44 -29.78
C LYS A 508 11.04 -7.05 -31.05
N ASN A 509 10.24 -7.48 -32.05
CA ASN A 509 10.69 -8.15 -33.25
C ASN A 509 11.57 -9.39 -32.98
N ARG A 510 11.24 -10.15 -31.93
CA ARG A 510 11.98 -11.33 -31.48
C ARG A 510 11.38 -12.66 -31.99
N ALA A 511 10.15 -12.69 -32.53
CA ALA A 511 9.50 -13.91 -32.99
C ALA A 511 10.34 -14.69 -34.00
N ARG A 512 11.11 -14.00 -34.84
CA ARG A 512 12.04 -14.62 -35.82
C ARG A 512 13.16 -15.42 -35.14
N LEU A 513 13.51 -15.12 -33.87
CA LEU A 513 14.60 -15.77 -33.11
C LEU A 513 14.15 -17.07 -32.41
N CYS A 514 12.84 -17.26 -32.30
CA CYS A 514 12.23 -18.37 -31.55
C CYS A 514 11.07 -19.01 -32.33
N ARG A 515 11.19 -19.09 -33.64
CA ARG A 515 10.11 -19.58 -34.52
C ARG A 515 9.75 -21.04 -34.24
N SER A 516 10.74 -21.90 -33.99
CA SER A 516 10.53 -23.31 -33.62
C SER A 516 9.78 -23.48 -32.31
N GLU A 517 10.08 -22.65 -31.35
CA GLU A 517 9.44 -22.64 -30.03
C GLU A 517 7.99 -22.14 -30.12
N ILE A 518 7.74 -21.12 -30.96
CA ILE A 518 6.39 -20.64 -31.24
C ILE A 518 5.57 -21.74 -31.96
N GLU A 519 6.11 -22.38 -32.97
CA GLU A 519 5.43 -23.47 -33.73
C GLU A 519 5.14 -24.66 -32.79
N PHE A 520 6.07 -25.00 -31.88
CA PHE A 520 5.91 -26.03 -30.87
C PHE A 520 4.73 -25.72 -29.94
N ALA A 521 4.66 -24.46 -29.45
CA ALA A 521 3.59 -24.02 -28.55
C ALA A 521 2.23 -24.00 -29.25
N LEU A 522 2.14 -23.42 -30.44
CA LEU A 522 0.89 -23.30 -31.22
C LEU A 522 0.30 -24.68 -31.57
N ALA A 523 1.14 -25.70 -31.80
CA ALA A 523 0.67 -27.05 -32.10
C ALA A 523 -0.07 -27.71 -30.92
N ARG A 524 0.07 -27.18 -29.69
CA ARG A 524 -0.51 -27.71 -28.44
C ARG A 524 -1.70 -26.93 -27.91
N GLU A 525 -2.22 -25.96 -28.66
CA GLU A 525 -3.42 -25.18 -28.29
C GLU A 525 -4.57 -26.02 -27.80
N LYS A 526 -4.88 -27.15 -28.47
CA LYS A 526 -6.01 -28.03 -28.13
C LYS A 526 -5.88 -28.68 -26.76
N ASP A 527 -4.67 -28.87 -26.29
CA ASP A 527 -4.39 -29.53 -25.01
C ASP A 527 -4.55 -28.59 -23.83
N CYS A 528 -4.48 -27.26 -24.05
CA CYS A 528 -4.59 -26.24 -23.00
C CYS A 528 -5.89 -26.34 -22.19
N GLY A 529 -6.98 -26.79 -22.83
CA GLY A 529 -8.28 -26.94 -22.18
C GLY A 529 -8.49 -28.25 -21.42
N ALA A 530 -7.51 -29.18 -21.41
CA ALA A 530 -7.71 -30.53 -20.88
C ALA A 530 -8.12 -30.58 -19.38
N LEU A 531 -7.63 -29.68 -18.55
CA LEU A 531 -8.01 -29.57 -17.15
C LEU A 531 -9.16 -28.58 -16.95
N MET A 532 -9.09 -27.41 -17.56
CA MET A 532 -10.08 -26.33 -17.36
C MET A 532 -11.49 -26.76 -17.82
N SER A 533 -11.61 -27.41 -18.96
CA SER A 533 -12.93 -27.90 -19.45
C SER A 533 -13.57 -28.96 -18.52
N ARG A 534 -12.75 -29.79 -17.86
CA ARG A 534 -13.22 -30.76 -16.86
C ARG A 534 -13.64 -30.09 -15.55
N MET A 535 -12.94 -29.03 -15.15
CA MET A 535 -13.32 -28.20 -14.00
C MET A 535 -14.65 -27.48 -14.27
N GLU A 536 -14.78 -26.82 -15.41
CA GLU A 536 -16.01 -26.11 -15.83
C GLU A 536 -17.23 -27.06 -15.92
N ALA A 537 -16.99 -28.30 -16.32
CA ALA A 537 -18.01 -29.34 -16.37
C ALA A 537 -18.34 -29.94 -14.95
N GLY A 538 -17.69 -29.49 -13.88
CA GLY A 538 -17.84 -29.96 -12.53
C GLY A 538 -17.29 -31.38 -12.30
N VAL A 539 -16.42 -31.87 -13.17
CA VAL A 539 -15.77 -33.19 -13.05
C VAL A 539 -14.55 -33.11 -12.11
N LEU A 540 -13.77 -32.03 -12.18
CA LEU A 540 -12.66 -31.76 -11.28
C LEU A 540 -13.08 -30.72 -10.23
N PRO A 541 -13.02 -31.03 -8.94
CA PRO A 541 -13.35 -30.08 -7.88
C PRO A 541 -12.24 -29.06 -7.68
N LEU A 542 -12.60 -27.87 -7.21
CA LEU A 542 -11.64 -26.93 -6.67
C LEU A 542 -11.17 -27.38 -5.29
N ARG A 543 -9.88 -27.28 -5.05
CA ARG A 543 -9.19 -27.54 -3.78
C ARG A 543 -8.51 -26.27 -3.30
N VAL A 544 -8.09 -26.25 -2.05
CA VAL A 544 -7.08 -25.31 -1.61
C VAL A 544 -5.74 -25.74 -2.19
N THR A 545 -5.15 -24.93 -3.04
CA THR A 545 -3.87 -25.21 -3.71
C THR A 545 -2.82 -24.20 -3.31
N HIS A 546 -1.58 -24.66 -3.25
CA HIS A 546 -0.42 -23.81 -2.97
C HIS A 546 -0.02 -22.97 -4.19
N ASN A 547 -0.13 -23.55 -5.38
CA ASN A 547 0.17 -22.96 -6.69
C ASN A 547 1.65 -22.55 -6.95
N ASP A 548 2.56 -22.91 -6.06
CA ASP A 548 4.02 -22.80 -6.24
C ASP A 548 4.72 -23.91 -5.44
N THR A 549 4.50 -25.16 -5.86
CA THR A 549 4.87 -26.38 -5.11
C THR A 549 6.32 -26.82 -5.37
N LYS A 550 7.25 -25.87 -5.32
CA LYS A 550 8.68 -26.15 -5.48
C LYS A 550 9.28 -26.74 -4.22
N LEU A 551 10.37 -27.49 -4.38
CA LEU A 551 11.13 -28.08 -3.28
C LEU A 551 11.57 -27.04 -2.24
N ASN A 552 11.96 -25.86 -2.67
CA ASN A 552 12.40 -24.77 -1.80
C ASN A 552 11.27 -24.06 -1.04
N ASN A 553 10.01 -24.45 -1.26
CA ASN A 553 8.86 -24.03 -0.47
C ASN A 553 8.49 -25.04 0.63
N ILE A 554 9.42 -25.94 0.95
CA ILE A 554 9.30 -26.86 2.07
C ILE A 554 10.51 -26.70 3.00
N LEU A 555 10.25 -26.61 4.29
CA LEU A 555 11.24 -26.79 5.33
C LEU A 555 11.29 -28.27 5.71
N PHE A 556 12.47 -28.84 5.74
CA PHE A 556 12.73 -30.19 6.16
C PHE A 556 13.33 -30.18 7.57
N ASP A 557 12.94 -31.13 8.39
CA ASP A 557 13.54 -31.32 9.71
C ASP A 557 15.00 -31.72 9.56
N ALA A 558 15.88 -30.95 10.20
CA ALA A 558 17.32 -31.09 10.01
C ALA A 558 17.90 -32.43 10.52
N GLU A 559 17.22 -33.12 11.45
CA GLU A 559 17.67 -34.38 12.03
C GLU A 559 17.14 -35.58 11.24
N SER A 560 15.85 -35.60 10.96
CA SER A 560 15.17 -36.73 10.32
C SER A 560 15.17 -36.66 8.79
N GLY A 561 15.39 -35.50 8.21
CA GLY A 561 15.27 -35.23 6.77
C GLY A 561 13.85 -35.33 6.21
N LYS A 562 12.84 -35.45 7.07
CA LYS A 562 11.41 -35.47 6.65
C LYS A 562 10.93 -34.06 6.36
N GLY A 563 9.95 -33.94 5.47
CA GLY A 563 9.24 -32.68 5.29
C GLY A 563 8.56 -32.25 6.58
N LEU A 564 8.68 -30.98 6.93
CA LEU A 564 8.23 -30.44 8.21
C LEU A 564 7.14 -29.38 8.04
N CYS A 565 7.41 -28.33 7.27
CA CYS A 565 6.52 -27.19 7.12
C CYS A 565 6.53 -26.68 5.68
N ILE A 566 5.36 -26.43 5.12
CA ILE A 566 5.20 -25.75 3.84
C ILE A 566 5.21 -24.25 4.08
N ILE A 567 5.98 -23.52 3.29
CA ILE A 567 6.18 -22.08 3.38
C ILE A 567 5.81 -21.38 2.08
N ASP A 568 5.87 -20.06 2.06
CA ASP A 568 5.55 -19.21 0.88
C ASP A 568 4.09 -19.38 0.39
N LEU A 569 3.15 -19.13 1.32
CA LEU A 569 1.71 -19.31 1.09
C LEU A 569 1.05 -18.14 0.33
N ASP A 570 1.81 -17.28 -0.33
CA ASP A 570 1.29 -16.07 -1.00
C ASP A 570 0.37 -16.38 -2.18
N THR A 571 0.54 -17.53 -2.77
CA THR A 571 -0.24 -18.01 -3.91
C THR A 571 -1.33 -19.00 -3.52
N ILE A 572 -1.65 -19.08 -2.21
CA ILE A 572 -2.71 -20.00 -1.76
C ILE A 572 -4.08 -19.50 -2.21
N MET A 573 -4.71 -20.26 -3.08
CA MET A 573 -5.97 -19.91 -3.77
C MET A 573 -6.77 -21.19 -4.08
N PRO A 574 -8.04 -21.05 -4.52
CA PRO A 574 -8.75 -22.18 -5.12
C PRO A 574 -8.07 -22.62 -6.41
N GLY A 575 -7.84 -23.91 -6.58
CA GLY A 575 -7.20 -24.45 -7.77
C GLY A 575 -7.45 -25.95 -7.94
N LEU A 576 -6.73 -26.57 -8.89
CA LEU A 576 -6.81 -28.00 -9.15
C LEU A 576 -5.63 -28.73 -8.51
N ALA A 577 -5.87 -29.84 -7.84
CA ALA A 577 -4.82 -30.68 -7.25
C ALA A 577 -3.78 -31.11 -8.30
N ALA A 578 -4.19 -31.27 -9.56
CA ALA A 578 -3.32 -31.61 -10.66
C ALA A 578 -2.28 -30.48 -10.98
N ASN A 579 -2.62 -29.21 -10.71
CA ASN A 579 -1.70 -28.09 -10.94
C ASN A 579 -0.57 -28.10 -9.91
N ASP A 580 -0.89 -28.27 -8.62
CA ASP A 580 0.12 -28.39 -7.55
C ASP A 580 1.04 -29.59 -7.78
N PHE A 581 0.45 -30.75 -8.08
CA PHE A 581 1.22 -31.93 -8.44
C PHE A 581 2.14 -31.65 -9.65
N GLY A 582 1.60 -30.99 -10.68
CA GLY A 582 2.32 -30.72 -11.91
C GLY A 582 3.47 -29.74 -11.74
N ASP A 583 3.32 -28.70 -10.91
CA ASP A 583 4.40 -27.75 -10.68
C ASP A 583 5.57 -28.38 -9.93
N SER A 584 5.30 -29.26 -8.97
CA SER A 584 6.35 -30.06 -8.32
C SER A 584 7.11 -30.96 -9.31
N ILE A 585 6.40 -31.64 -10.23
CA ILE A 585 7.03 -32.50 -11.24
C ILE A 585 7.88 -31.67 -12.19
N ARG A 586 7.36 -30.54 -12.69
CA ARG A 586 8.08 -29.59 -13.55
C ARG A 586 9.43 -29.21 -12.97
N PHE A 587 9.45 -28.92 -11.69
CA PHE A 587 10.66 -28.48 -10.99
C PHE A 587 11.60 -29.64 -10.63
N GLY A 588 11.06 -30.73 -10.08
CA GLY A 588 11.86 -31.76 -9.42
C GLY A 588 12.17 -33.00 -10.25
N ALA A 589 11.46 -33.26 -11.36
CA ALA A 589 11.70 -34.42 -12.23
C ALA A 589 12.53 -34.05 -13.51
N SER A 590 13.23 -32.92 -13.48
CA SER A 590 14.19 -32.53 -14.51
C SER A 590 15.60 -32.92 -14.10
N THR A 591 16.40 -33.40 -15.07
CA THR A 591 17.84 -33.75 -14.84
C THR A 591 18.74 -32.52 -14.88
N ALA A 592 18.24 -31.36 -15.26
CA ALA A 592 19.01 -30.13 -15.44
C ALA A 592 18.31 -28.93 -14.80
N GLU A 593 19.07 -27.84 -14.61
CA GLU A 593 18.54 -26.56 -14.16
C GLU A 593 17.58 -25.94 -15.20
N GLU A 594 16.72 -25.04 -14.73
CA GLU A 594 15.68 -24.40 -15.57
C GLU A 594 16.28 -23.60 -16.73
N ASP A 595 17.50 -23.10 -16.61
CA ASP A 595 18.20 -22.29 -17.61
C ASP A 595 19.40 -23.01 -18.25
N GLU A 596 19.43 -24.36 -18.25
CA GLU A 596 20.43 -25.14 -18.96
C GLU A 596 20.37 -24.85 -20.49
N ARG A 597 21.53 -24.48 -21.05
CA ARG A 597 21.64 -24.15 -22.49
C ARG A 597 21.81 -25.38 -23.39
N ASP A 598 22.35 -26.42 -22.83
CA ASP A 598 22.61 -27.70 -23.52
C ASP A 598 21.39 -28.61 -23.35
N LEU A 599 20.51 -28.60 -24.33
CA LEU A 599 19.26 -29.37 -24.30
C LEU A 599 19.48 -30.90 -24.29
N ASP A 600 20.68 -31.36 -24.63
CA ASP A 600 21.03 -32.80 -24.53
C ASP A 600 21.25 -33.25 -23.06
N LYS A 601 21.29 -32.33 -22.12
CA LYS A 601 21.29 -32.59 -20.69
C LYS A 601 19.93 -32.53 -20.03
N VAL A 602 18.94 -31.95 -20.73
CA VAL A 602 17.61 -31.71 -20.20
C VAL A 602 16.73 -32.93 -20.51
N HIS A 603 16.45 -33.73 -19.49
CA HIS A 603 15.60 -34.89 -19.60
C HIS A 603 14.53 -34.93 -18.51
N PHE A 604 13.37 -35.48 -18.85
CA PHE A 604 12.34 -35.84 -17.90
C PHE A 604 12.67 -37.21 -17.28
N ASP A 605 12.98 -37.22 -15.97
CA ASP A 605 13.31 -38.45 -15.26
C ASP A 605 12.05 -39.17 -14.77
N ILE A 606 11.63 -40.23 -15.48
CA ILE A 606 10.48 -41.03 -15.16
C ILE A 606 10.59 -41.75 -13.80
N ASN A 607 11.80 -42.05 -13.32
CA ASN A 607 12.00 -42.68 -12.00
C ASN A 607 11.75 -41.65 -10.87
N LEU A 608 12.17 -40.40 -11.04
CA LEU A 608 11.83 -39.33 -10.11
C LEU A 608 10.32 -39.05 -10.14
N TYR A 609 9.68 -39.08 -11.32
CA TYR A 609 8.25 -38.99 -11.45
C TYR A 609 7.54 -40.09 -10.65
N GLU A 610 7.91 -41.36 -10.86
CA GLU A 610 7.35 -42.51 -10.14
C GLU A 610 7.55 -42.37 -8.62
N LEU A 611 8.72 -41.93 -8.19
CA LEU A 611 9.03 -41.71 -6.79
C LEU A 611 8.15 -40.63 -6.17
N TYR A 612 7.91 -39.53 -6.91
CA TYR A 612 7.03 -38.46 -6.47
C TYR A 612 5.57 -38.94 -6.40
N VAL A 613 5.08 -39.64 -7.42
CA VAL A 613 3.72 -40.22 -7.44
C VAL A 613 3.51 -41.11 -6.20
N LYS A 614 4.48 -41.99 -5.88
CA LYS A 614 4.40 -42.87 -4.69
C LYS A 614 4.27 -42.05 -3.40
N GLY A 615 5.13 -41.05 -3.19
CA GLY A 615 5.09 -40.24 -1.98
C GLY A 615 3.80 -39.39 -1.86
N TYR A 616 3.35 -38.80 -2.97
CA TYR A 616 2.16 -37.99 -3.02
C TYR A 616 0.88 -38.81 -2.76
N LEU A 617 0.74 -39.96 -3.44
CA LEU A 617 -0.43 -40.84 -3.29
C LEU A 617 -0.43 -41.60 -1.99
N GLU A 618 0.70 -41.87 -1.36
CA GLU A 618 0.73 -42.40 0.00
C GLU A 618 -0.05 -41.53 0.98
N MET A 619 -0.06 -40.22 0.77
CA MET A 619 -0.72 -39.25 1.65
C MET A 619 -2.09 -38.78 1.15
N ALA A 620 -2.27 -38.62 -0.15
CA ALA A 620 -3.42 -37.95 -0.73
C ALA A 620 -4.44 -38.86 -1.44
N ARG A 621 -4.13 -40.16 -1.66
CA ARG A 621 -4.95 -41.04 -2.49
C ARG A 621 -6.41 -41.18 -1.98
N ASP A 622 -6.62 -41.19 -0.67
CA ASP A 622 -7.91 -41.37 -0.03
C ASP A 622 -8.82 -40.12 -0.11
N VAL A 623 -8.27 -38.96 -0.46
CA VAL A 623 -9.00 -37.69 -0.60
C VAL A 623 -9.19 -37.25 -2.03
N LEU A 624 -8.46 -37.83 -2.98
CA LEU A 624 -8.57 -37.53 -4.40
C LEU A 624 -9.66 -38.38 -5.05
N THR A 625 -10.46 -37.78 -5.95
CA THR A 625 -11.43 -38.51 -6.80
C THR A 625 -10.70 -39.32 -7.88
N PRO A 626 -11.34 -40.35 -8.48
CA PRO A 626 -10.76 -41.05 -9.62
C PRO A 626 -10.38 -40.13 -10.78
N GLU A 627 -11.18 -39.10 -11.02
CA GLU A 627 -10.97 -38.12 -12.09
C GLU A 627 -9.78 -37.21 -11.80
N GLU A 628 -9.56 -36.85 -10.52
CA GLU A 628 -8.37 -36.13 -10.09
C GLU A 628 -7.11 -36.97 -10.27
N LEU A 629 -7.14 -38.24 -9.89
CA LEU A 629 -6.02 -39.18 -10.12
C LEU A 629 -5.66 -39.29 -11.60
N GLU A 630 -6.65 -39.45 -12.49
CA GLU A 630 -6.45 -39.51 -13.92
C GLU A 630 -5.90 -38.16 -14.49
N SER A 631 -6.09 -37.06 -13.78
CA SER A 631 -5.65 -35.72 -14.21
C SER A 631 -4.21 -35.40 -13.83
N LEU A 632 -3.59 -36.13 -12.88
CA LEU A 632 -2.22 -35.84 -12.41
C LEU A 632 -1.15 -35.82 -13.53
N PRO A 633 -1.12 -36.79 -14.47
CA PRO A 633 -0.19 -36.74 -15.61
C PRO A 633 -0.42 -35.51 -16.52
N TRP A 634 -1.68 -35.10 -16.69
CA TRP A 634 -2.02 -33.89 -17.43
C TRP A 634 -1.52 -32.64 -16.70
N GLY A 635 -1.63 -32.61 -15.36
CA GLY A 635 -1.08 -31.53 -14.53
C GLY A 635 0.43 -31.35 -14.76
N ALA A 636 1.20 -32.44 -14.69
CA ALA A 636 2.64 -32.41 -14.93
C ALA A 636 2.97 -31.79 -16.31
N ARG A 637 2.32 -32.28 -17.36
CA ARG A 637 2.54 -31.81 -18.74
C ARG A 637 2.11 -30.37 -18.93
N LEU A 638 0.91 -29.99 -18.45
CA LEU A 638 0.36 -28.66 -18.68
C LEU A 638 1.07 -27.60 -17.84
N MET A 639 1.45 -27.86 -16.59
CA MET A 639 2.19 -26.89 -15.78
C MET A 639 3.59 -26.61 -16.38
N THR A 640 4.27 -27.65 -16.90
CA THR A 640 5.53 -27.52 -17.62
C THR A 640 5.35 -26.70 -18.89
N PHE A 641 4.30 -26.98 -19.67
CA PHE A 641 3.97 -26.24 -20.89
C PHE A 641 3.62 -24.78 -20.58
N GLU A 642 2.77 -24.53 -19.58
CA GLU A 642 2.38 -23.18 -19.16
C GLU A 642 3.58 -22.34 -18.76
N CYS A 643 4.50 -22.91 -17.98
CA CYS A 643 5.73 -22.24 -17.59
C CYS A 643 6.59 -21.88 -18.83
N GLY A 644 6.70 -22.81 -19.79
CA GLY A 644 7.42 -22.59 -21.04
C GLY A 644 6.83 -21.45 -21.89
N ILE A 645 5.52 -21.41 -22.07
CA ILE A 645 4.88 -20.31 -22.83
C ILE A 645 4.95 -18.98 -22.10
N ARG A 646 4.95 -18.94 -20.76
CA ARG A 646 5.13 -17.73 -19.96
C ARG A 646 6.53 -17.14 -20.14
N PHE A 647 7.60 -17.98 -20.12
CA PHE A 647 8.96 -17.54 -20.45
C PHE A 647 9.08 -17.04 -21.88
N LEU A 648 8.51 -17.76 -22.84
CA LEU A 648 8.55 -17.36 -24.24
C LEU A 648 7.80 -16.06 -24.49
N MET A 649 6.64 -15.88 -23.86
CA MET A 649 5.85 -14.65 -23.90
C MET A 649 6.64 -13.46 -23.35
N ASP A 650 7.27 -13.59 -22.19
CA ASP A 650 8.07 -12.54 -21.57
C ASP A 650 9.28 -12.17 -22.44
N PHE A 651 9.94 -13.17 -23.06
CA PHE A 651 10.99 -12.92 -24.03
C PHE A 651 10.49 -12.07 -25.22
N LEU A 652 9.32 -12.40 -25.77
CA LEU A 652 8.72 -11.64 -26.87
C LEU A 652 8.33 -10.22 -26.46
N GLN A 653 7.94 -10.02 -25.21
CA GLN A 653 7.56 -8.72 -24.63
C GLN A 653 8.75 -7.87 -24.16
N GLY A 654 9.95 -8.45 -24.06
CA GLY A 654 11.20 -7.74 -23.75
C GLY A 654 11.73 -7.97 -22.35
N ASP A 655 11.46 -9.13 -21.78
CA ASP A 655 11.98 -9.58 -20.48
C ASP A 655 11.57 -8.63 -19.32
N THR A 656 10.28 -8.37 -19.20
CA THR A 656 9.72 -7.39 -18.26
C THR A 656 9.17 -8.01 -16.97
N TYR A 657 8.84 -9.29 -17.00
CA TYR A 657 8.23 -9.99 -15.87
C TYR A 657 9.24 -10.80 -15.06
N PHE A 658 10.01 -11.68 -15.71
CA PHE A 658 11.01 -12.49 -15.03
C PHE A 658 12.39 -11.80 -14.98
N LYS A 659 13.09 -11.93 -13.87
CA LYS A 659 14.49 -11.47 -13.77
C LYS A 659 15.36 -12.27 -14.72
N THR A 660 16.17 -11.57 -15.53
CA THR A 660 17.09 -12.17 -16.48
C THR A 660 18.53 -11.82 -16.13
N ALA A 661 19.43 -12.81 -16.18
CA ALA A 661 20.86 -12.61 -15.97
C ALA A 661 21.60 -12.23 -17.26
N TYR A 662 21.01 -12.55 -18.40
CA TYR A 662 21.59 -12.29 -19.74
C TYR A 662 20.48 -12.16 -20.79
N PRO A 663 20.76 -11.55 -21.95
CA PRO A 663 19.84 -11.59 -23.10
C PRO A 663 19.51 -13.04 -23.46
N GLU A 664 18.29 -13.34 -23.87
CA GLU A 664 17.81 -14.68 -24.20
C GLU A 664 17.61 -15.64 -22.99
N HIS A 665 17.80 -15.21 -21.75
CA HIS A 665 17.62 -16.07 -20.58
C HIS A 665 16.24 -16.72 -20.56
N ASN A 666 15.18 -15.96 -20.79
CA ASN A 666 13.81 -16.48 -20.85
C ASN A 666 13.59 -17.41 -22.06
N LEU A 667 14.28 -17.19 -23.17
CA LEU A 667 14.22 -18.11 -24.32
C LEU A 667 14.89 -19.46 -23.99
N VAL A 668 16.01 -19.44 -23.26
CA VAL A 668 16.68 -20.67 -22.79
C VAL A 668 15.74 -21.43 -21.83
N ARG A 669 15.13 -20.74 -20.87
CA ARG A 669 14.16 -21.35 -19.97
C ARG A 669 12.95 -21.94 -20.72
N ALA A 670 12.41 -21.24 -21.70
CA ALA A 670 11.33 -21.78 -22.52
C ALA A 670 11.74 -23.08 -23.23
N ARG A 671 12.95 -23.16 -23.77
CA ARG A 671 13.49 -24.34 -24.44
C ARG A 671 13.61 -25.54 -23.52
N THR A 672 14.10 -25.33 -22.30
CA THR A 672 14.20 -26.41 -21.29
C THR A 672 12.82 -26.96 -20.95
N GLN A 673 11.83 -26.08 -20.72
CA GLN A 673 10.45 -26.50 -20.44
C GLN A 673 9.84 -27.26 -21.64
N PHE A 674 10.01 -26.80 -22.85
CA PHE A 674 9.47 -27.48 -24.03
C PHE A 674 10.15 -28.82 -24.32
N ARG A 675 11.43 -28.94 -23.98
CA ARG A 675 12.14 -30.23 -24.03
C ARG A 675 11.53 -31.23 -23.05
N LEU A 676 11.26 -30.81 -21.81
CA LEU A 676 10.58 -31.64 -20.82
C LEU A 676 9.18 -32.03 -21.27
N VAL A 677 8.39 -31.09 -21.82
CA VAL A 677 7.04 -31.39 -22.37
C VAL A 677 7.10 -32.45 -23.44
N GLN A 678 8.05 -32.34 -24.38
CA GLN A 678 8.21 -33.33 -25.45
C GLN A 678 8.49 -34.74 -24.87
N GLU A 679 9.38 -34.86 -23.89
CA GLU A 679 9.70 -36.14 -23.28
C GLU A 679 8.54 -36.70 -22.40
N MET A 680 7.76 -35.83 -21.75
CA MET A 680 6.53 -36.21 -21.06
C MET A 680 5.48 -36.74 -22.04
N GLU A 681 5.36 -36.14 -23.25
CA GLU A 681 4.45 -36.65 -24.30
C GLU A 681 4.88 -38.02 -24.80
N ASP A 682 6.18 -38.23 -25.01
CA ASP A 682 6.73 -39.51 -25.47
C ASP A 682 6.53 -40.61 -24.43
N GLN A 683 6.46 -40.26 -23.12
CA GLN A 683 6.30 -41.19 -22.00
C GLN A 683 4.91 -41.11 -21.33
N PHE A 684 3.91 -40.45 -21.96
CA PHE A 684 2.64 -40.14 -21.32
C PHE A 684 1.85 -41.37 -20.87
N ASP A 685 1.84 -42.44 -21.69
CA ASP A 685 1.18 -43.69 -21.32
C ASP A 685 1.80 -44.34 -20.09
N GLU A 686 3.13 -44.25 -19.96
CA GLU A 686 3.87 -44.73 -18.79
C GLU A 686 3.57 -43.89 -17.54
N MET A 687 3.51 -42.56 -17.69
CA MET A 687 3.10 -41.66 -16.59
C MET A 687 1.71 -42.05 -16.07
N CYS A 688 0.75 -42.28 -16.98
CA CYS A 688 -0.60 -42.72 -16.63
C CYS A 688 -0.62 -44.09 -15.96
N ARG A 689 0.22 -45.02 -16.44
CA ARG A 689 0.34 -46.37 -15.84
C ARG A 689 0.85 -46.26 -14.39
N ILE A 690 1.90 -45.48 -14.14
CA ILE A 690 2.47 -45.29 -12.81
C ILE A 690 1.41 -44.79 -11.82
N VAL A 691 0.62 -43.76 -12.17
CA VAL A 691 -0.42 -43.22 -11.29
C VAL A 691 -1.50 -44.28 -10.96
N ARG A 692 -1.86 -45.14 -11.94
CA ARG A 692 -2.84 -46.18 -11.72
C ARG A 692 -2.35 -47.34 -10.80
N GLU A 693 -1.05 -47.66 -10.92
CA GLU A 693 -0.43 -48.77 -10.17
C GLU A 693 -0.02 -48.39 -8.73
N CYS A 694 0.30 -47.09 -8.47
CA CYS A 694 0.53 -46.55 -7.14
C CYS A 694 -0.76 -46.28 -6.38
#